data_26aa598c7a97b8d646f4ae91c6a1bf1b
#
_entry.id   26aa598c7a97b8d646f4ae91c6a1bf1b
#
_cell.length_a   1.000
_cell.length_b   1.000
_cell.length_c   1.000
_cell.angle_alpha   90.00
_cell.angle_beta   90.00
_cell.angle_gamma   90.00
#
_symmetry.space_group_name_H-M   'P 1'
#
loop_
_entity.id
_entity.type
_entity.pdbx_description
1 polymer ?
#
loop_
_entity_poly.entity_id
_entity_poly.type
_entity_poly.pdbx_seq_one_letter_code
_entity_poly.pdbx_strand_id
1 'polypeptide(L)'
;MKPSPRTPAHPRHPVALATFLVFGLAQAATAADDALLAAAPAGQHTLQAVTVTATMTEQEARTAPASVTVVTEEELAQRNAANLLDAVRGTPGVTFQGRQVGGRKTLALRGMEGKHTLTLIDGRRISASDDVIGHSDYQYGWLPMAAVERVEIIRGPLSALYGSEALGGVINLITKKPKDRWMASIGLSGATGLDSDTAADALRTSVYAAGPLGEQFNLAINAEKSYQGSTVLPEDRAQSEIEGNRTRSLGLTASWQPVAGHEVEFGVQDGLEKRDSDDINRTPTYYHNRYELDRTQKHASWNADWGNGWRSQLRAYRSDISIRNFRNNGVAATRPQDMRDSVVDGHASTRWGSHQITVGGEWRKEELVNAGLKNGQDEATHKALFVQDEFALGQNLMATLGLRGDHHEIFGSEVSPRAYLVWEASPNLVVKGGYGHAFKAPTLKQISPNYVGAEGPHSFLGNGNIQPETSNAFELGANWQAAPQLALRATVFHTEVKQLITYRLLQKIGPRSIYQYDNVDAARIQGLEAGFTWDITPRLQWNNDATWLHTRDKTTGQQLNDRPRVAWNSTLVWQVQQWRTQLGAETTGKQQSASGELPAYTLWNASVGRAWKLGGERQLHLSTGIQNLGNVRMQEESPNFGWAEQGRRFFVNARMDF
;
A
#
# COMPACT_ATOMS: atom_id res chain seq x y z
N MET A 1 -43.94 27.74 19.61
CA MET A 1 -43.79 26.63 18.71
C MET A 1 -42.61 26.90 17.77
N LYS A 2 -41.44 26.29 18.01
CA LYS A 2 -40.29 26.36 17.11
C LYS A 2 -40.39 25.14 16.15
N PRO A 3 -40.14 25.29 14.86
CA PRO A 3 -40.13 24.14 13.95
C PRO A 3 -38.92 23.27 14.21
N SER A 4 -39.13 21.95 14.33
CA SER A 4 -38.07 20.95 14.43
C SER A 4 -37.24 20.93 13.14
N PRO A 5 -35.93 20.73 13.22
CA PRO A 5 -35.10 20.55 12.03
C PRO A 5 -35.46 19.25 11.31
N ARG A 6 -35.78 19.37 10.03
CA ARG A 6 -35.98 18.22 9.14
C ARG A 6 -34.60 17.58 8.89
N THR A 7 -34.41 16.36 9.38
CA THR A 7 -33.31 15.49 8.99
C THR A 7 -33.32 15.30 7.47
N PRO A 8 -32.19 15.47 6.78
CA PRO A 8 -32.11 15.14 5.35
C PRO A 8 -32.32 13.61 5.19
N ALA A 9 -33.29 13.24 4.38
CA ALA A 9 -33.53 11.84 4.03
C ALA A 9 -32.31 11.28 3.28
N HIS A 10 -31.58 10.37 3.91
CA HIS A 10 -30.55 9.61 3.23
C HIS A 10 -31.21 8.76 2.13
N PRO A 11 -30.65 8.69 0.91
CA PRO A 11 -31.18 7.82 -0.14
C PRO A 11 -30.91 6.35 0.24
N ARG A 12 -31.92 5.72 0.77
CA ARG A 12 -31.91 4.31 1.16
C ARG A 12 -32.11 3.44 -0.07
N HIS A 13 -31.17 3.17 -0.97
CA HIS A 13 -31.44 2.07 -1.94
C HIS A 13 -30.39 1.73 -3.03
N PRO A 14 -29.09 1.98 -2.95
CA PRO A 14 -28.20 1.41 -3.96
C PRO A 14 -27.86 -0.08 -3.71
N VAL A 15 -27.87 -0.54 -2.45
CA VAL A 15 -27.46 -1.92 -2.11
C VAL A 15 -28.58 -2.93 -2.36
N ALA A 16 -29.83 -2.56 -2.14
CA ALA A 16 -30.99 -3.44 -2.45
C ALA A 16 -31.05 -3.79 -3.96
N LEU A 17 -30.73 -2.85 -4.84
CA LEU A 17 -30.72 -3.09 -6.29
C LEU A 17 -29.56 -4.02 -6.69
N ALA A 18 -28.39 -3.89 -6.05
CA ALA A 18 -27.24 -4.76 -6.28
C ALA A 18 -27.52 -6.21 -5.82
N THR A 19 -28.20 -6.38 -4.69
CA THR A 19 -28.57 -7.70 -4.16
C THR A 19 -29.56 -8.42 -5.07
N PHE A 20 -30.56 -7.71 -5.63
CA PHE A 20 -31.53 -8.31 -6.57
C PHE A 20 -30.90 -8.70 -7.92
N LEU A 21 -29.96 -7.90 -8.45
CA LEU A 21 -29.24 -8.22 -9.69
C LEU A 21 -28.36 -9.47 -9.53
N VAL A 22 -27.68 -9.63 -8.39
CA VAL A 22 -26.84 -10.79 -8.09
C VAL A 22 -27.67 -12.08 -7.95
N PHE A 23 -28.83 -12.03 -7.28
CA PHE A 23 -29.73 -13.19 -7.19
C PHE A 23 -30.37 -13.56 -8.52
N GLY A 24 -30.69 -12.60 -9.38
CA GLY A 24 -31.21 -12.85 -10.72
C GLY A 24 -30.20 -13.54 -11.66
N LEU A 25 -28.91 -13.21 -11.54
CA LEU A 25 -27.83 -13.85 -12.29
C LEU A 25 -27.50 -15.27 -11.76
N ALA A 26 -27.64 -15.49 -10.45
CA ALA A 26 -27.39 -16.81 -9.83
C ALA A 26 -28.42 -17.88 -10.28
N GLN A 27 -29.66 -17.51 -10.54
CA GLN A 27 -30.67 -18.45 -11.03
C GLN A 27 -30.47 -18.88 -12.48
N ALA A 28 -29.77 -18.06 -13.30
CA ALA A 28 -29.43 -18.42 -14.68
C ALA A 28 -28.23 -19.41 -14.79
N ALA A 29 -27.42 -19.55 -13.72
CA ALA A 29 -26.20 -20.33 -13.72
C ALA A 29 -26.37 -21.80 -13.25
N THR A 30 -27.59 -22.26 -12.87
CA THR A 30 -27.80 -23.60 -12.30
C THR A 30 -27.91 -24.73 -13.34
N ALA A 31 -27.69 -24.47 -14.64
CA ALA A 31 -27.89 -25.41 -15.71
C ALA A 31 -26.63 -25.87 -16.47
N ALA A 32 -25.42 -25.68 -15.93
CA ALA A 32 -24.19 -26.10 -16.60
C ALA A 32 -23.45 -27.21 -15.82
N ASP A 33 -23.18 -28.28 -16.51
CA ASP A 33 -22.61 -29.56 -16.10
C ASP A 33 -21.39 -29.55 -15.17
N ASP A 34 -21.39 -30.50 -14.21
CA ASP A 34 -20.32 -30.89 -13.29
C ASP A 34 -19.15 -31.60 -14.00
N ALA A 35 -18.36 -30.91 -14.79
CA ALA A 35 -17.10 -31.43 -15.30
C ALA A 35 -15.98 -31.17 -14.29
N LEU A 36 -15.43 -32.26 -13.77
CA LEU A 36 -14.31 -32.33 -12.82
C LEU A 36 -13.12 -31.46 -13.29
N LEU A 37 -12.91 -30.34 -12.62
CA LEU A 37 -11.63 -29.65 -12.58
C LEU A 37 -10.87 -30.15 -11.35
N ALA A 38 -9.80 -30.91 -11.57
CA ALA A 38 -8.80 -31.18 -10.56
C ALA A 38 -8.15 -29.82 -10.21
N ALA A 39 -8.55 -29.23 -9.09
CA ALA A 39 -7.86 -28.06 -8.55
C ALA A 39 -6.44 -28.49 -8.17
N ALA A 40 -5.43 -27.78 -8.69
CA ALA A 40 -4.08 -27.90 -8.17
C ALA A 40 -4.09 -27.61 -6.66
N PRO A 41 -3.32 -28.33 -5.84
CA PRO A 41 -3.30 -28.09 -4.40
C PRO A 41 -2.87 -26.66 -4.11
N ALA A 42 -3.66 -25.95 -3.31
CA ALA A 42 -3.50 -24.53 -2.99
C ALA A 42 -2.12 -24.13 -2.41
N GLY A 43 -1.39 -25.08 -1.83
CA GLY A 43 -0.07 -24.87 -1.22
C GLY A 43 1.09 -24.63 -2.19
N GLN A 44 0.95 -24.94 -3.47
CA GLN A 44 2.04 -24.76 -4.44
C GLN A 44 2.17 -23.31 -4.97
N HIS A 45 1.12 -22.51 -4.93
CA HIS A 45 1.11 -21.17 -5.55
C HIS A 45 1.96 -20.13 -4.80
N THR A 46 2.07 -20.21 -3.48
CA THR A 46 2.83 -19.23 -2.69
C THR A 46 4.34 -19.43 -2.77
N LEU A 47 4.81 -20.63 -3.07
CA LEU A 47 6.25 -20.94 -3.19
C LEU A 47 6.82 -20.61 -4.57
N GLN A 48 5.99 -20.46 -5.59
CA GLN A 48 6.37 -20.12 -6.97
C GLN A 48 6.07 -18.66 -7.34
N ALA A 49 5.66 -17.82 -6.37
CA ALA A 49 5.41 -16.41 -6.63
C ALA A 49 6.69 -15.71 -7.12
N VAL A 50 6.59 -14.99 -8.22
CA VAL A 50 7.68 -14.23 -8.83
C VAL A 50 7.63 -12.79 -8.36
N THR A 51 8.79 -12.19 -8.10
CA THR A 51 8.94 -10.76 -7.78
C THR A 51 9.97 -10.13 -8.72
N VAL A 52 9.73 -8.91 -9.12
CA VAL A 52 10.72 -8.09 -9.84
C VAL A 52 11.28 -6.97 -8.96
N THR A 53 10.56 -6.62 -7.88
CA THR A 53 10.89 -5.47 -7.03
C THR A 53 12.17 -5.66 -6.22
N ALA A 54 12.51 -6.91 -5.88
CA ALA A 54 13.66 -7.19 -5.01
C ALA A 54 15.03 -6.92 -5.68
N THR A 55 15.11 -7.05 -7.02
CA THR A 55 16.37 -6.99 -7.79
C THR A 55 16.27 -6.28 -9.13
N MET A 56 15.10 -5.76 -9.52
CA MET A 56 14.77 -5.24 -10.86
C MET A 56 14.83 -6.32 -11.97
N THR A 57 14.99 -7.57 -11.62
CA THR A 57 14.91 -8.74 -12.50
C THR A 57 13.94 -9.75 -11.91
N GLU A 58 13.30 -10.55 -12.76
CA GLU A 58 12.34 -11.57 -12.26
C GLU A 58 13.07 -12.67 -11.48
N GLN A 59 12.58 -12.92 -10.28
CA GLN A 59 13.08 -13.96 -9.38
C GLN A 59 11.94 -14.63 -8.61
N GLU A 60 12.12 -15.87 -8.19
CA GLU A 60 11.21 -16.50 -7.24
C GLU A 60 11.27 -15.78 -5.89
N ALA A 61 10.11 -15.47 -5.30
CA ALA A 61 10.06 -14.80 -3.99
C ALA A 61 10.80 -15.57 -2.89
N ARG A 62 10.86 -16.91 -3.00
CA ARG A 62 11.56 -17.79 -2.06
C ARG A 62 13.07 -17.54 -2.03
N THR A 63 13.68 -17.36 -3.19
CA THR A 63 15.12 -17.17 -3.38
C THR A 63 15.53 -15.73 -3.61
N ALA A 64 14.57 -14.80 -3.68
CA ALA A 64 14.87 -13.37 -3.80
C ALA A 64 15.70 -12.90 -2.59
N PRO A 65 16.75 -12.03 -2.83
CA PRO A 65 17.63 -11.52 -1.77
C PRO A 65 16.95 -10.43 -0.93
N ALA A 66 15.79 -10.74 -0.38
CA ALA A 66 14.98 -9.88 0.49
C ALA A 66 13.88 -10.69 1.17
N SER A 67 13.26 -10.10 2.19
CA SER A 67 12.02 -10.62 2.79
C SER A 67 10.83 -10.17 1.93
N VAL A 68 10.31 -11.07 1.09
CA VAL A 68 9.25 -10.79 0.10
C VAL A 68 7.93 -11.41 0.51
N THR A 69 6.83 -10.67 0.29
CA THR A 69 5.45 -11.20 0.27
C THR A 69 4.80 -10.74 -1.02
N VAL A 70 4.14 -11.66 -1.71
CA VAL A 70 3.34 -11.38 -2.90
C VAL A 70 1.89 -11.64 -2.56
N VAL A 71 1.03 -10.63 -2.72
CA VAL A 71 -0.43 -10.75 -2.60
C VAL A 71 -1.00 -10.86 -4.00
N THR A 72 -1.61 -11.99 -4.32
CA THR A 72 -2.12 -12.29 -5.66
C THR A 72 -3.48 -11.65 -5.93
N GLU A 73 -3.88 -11.55 -7.20
CA GLU A 73 -5.21 -11.09 -7.60
C GLU A 73 -6.34 -11.87 -6.89
N GLU A 74 -6.18 -13.18 -6.73
CA GLU A 74 -7.16 -14.01 -6.04
C GLU A 74 -7.29 -13.62 -4.55
N GLU A 75 -6.17 -13.40 -3.87
CA GLU A 75 -6.17 -12.93 -2.47
C GLU A 75 -6.77 -11.54 -2.33
N LEU A 76 -6.48 -10.61 -3.26
CA LEU A 76 -7.09 -9.28 -3.31
C LEU A 76 -8.62 -9.34 -3.42
N ALA A 77 -9.12 -10.21 -4.30
CA ALA A 77 -10.55 -10.43 -4.47
C ALA A 77 -11.21 -11.04 -3.22
N GLN A 78 -10.54 -12.01 -2.57
CA GLN A 78 -11.04 -12.66 -1.35
C GLN A 78 -11.11 -11.69 -0.15
N ARG A 79 -10.15 -10.79 -0.03
CA ARG A 79 -10.12 -9.73 0.99
C ARG A 79 -11.14 -8.62 0.72
N ASN A 80 -11.80 -8.63 -0.45
CA ASN A 80 -12.61 -7.51 -0.94
C ASN A 80 -11.84 -6.19 -0.89
N ALA A 81 -10.55 -6.22 -1.25
CA ALA A 81 -9.67 -5.06 -1.17
C ALA A 81 -10.20 -3.90 -2.01
N ALA A 82 -10.40 -2.74 -1.40
CA ALA A 82 -10.86 -1.54 -2.05
C ALA A 82 -9.69 -0.60 -2.44
N ASN A 83 -8.59 -0.69 -1.71
CA ASN A 83 -7.40 0.14 -1.89
C ASN A 83 -6.15 -0.62 -1.42
N LEU A 84 -5.00 0.04 -1.46
CA LEU A 84 -3.73 -0.56 -1.05
C LEU A 84 -3.71 -0.99 0.43
N LEU A 85 -4.33 -0.23 1.35
CA LEU A 85 -4.35 -0.60 2.78
C LEU A 85 -5.09 -1.93 3.00
N ASP A 86 -6.21 -2.13 2.31
CA ASP A 86 -6.94 -3.40 2.37
C ASP A 86 -6.14 -4.53 1.71
N ALA A 87 -5.45 -4.22 0.61
CA ALA A 87 -4.62 -5.18 -0.12
C ALA A 87 -3.49 -5.78 0.74
N VAL A 88 -2.83 -4.94 1.55
CA VAL A 88 -1.69 -5.35 2.39
C VAL A 88 -2.09 -5.79 3.80
N ARG A 89 -3.35 -5.64 4.18
CA ARG A 89 -3.87 -6.05 5.48
C ARG A 89 -3.61 -7.55 5.73
N GLY A 90 -3.19 -7.88 6.94
CA GLY A 90 -2.89 -9.26 7.32
C GLY A 90 -1.59 -9.83 6.74
N THR A 91 -0.72 -9.02 6.10
CA THR A 91 0.60 -9.47 5.68
C THR A 91 1.64 -9.31 6.81
N PRO A 92 2.65 -10.20 6.90
CA PRO A 92 3.68 -10.10 7.92
C PRO A 92 4.37 -8.73 7.95
N GLY A 93 4.62 -8.19 9.13
CA GLY A 93 5.31 -6.93 9.32
C GLY A 93 4.47 -5.68 9.04
N VAL A 94 3.25 -5.80 8.52
CA VAL A 94 2.34 -4.68 8.26
C VAL A 94 1.43 -4.43 9.46
N THR A 95 1.38 -3.20 9.91
CA THR A 95 0.44 -2.68 10.92
C THR A 95 -0.11 -1.32 10.50
N PHE A 96 -1.09 -0.80 11.20
CA PHE A 96 -1.69 0.50 10.88
C PHE A 96 -1.50 1.51 12.00
N GLN A 97 -1.43 2.79 11.62
CA GLN A 97 -1.27 3.93 12.52
C GLN A 97 -2.33 4.99 12.21
N GLY A 98 -2.84 5.65 13.24
CA GLY A 98 -3.85 6.68 13.12
C GLY A 98 -3.32 8.01 12.62
N ARG A 99 -4.20 8.77 11.98
CA ARG A 99 -3.96 10.17 11.56
C ARG A 99 -4.75 11.18 12.37
N GLN A 100 -5.53 10.73 13.37
CA GLN A 100 -6.32 11.53 14.30
C GLN A 100 -7.41 12.41 13.64
N VAL A 101 -7.77 12.11 12.40
CA VAL A 101 -8.80 12.83 11.63
C VAL A 101 -9.56 11.84 10.75
N GLY A 102 -10.89 11.87 10.79
CA GLY A 102 -11.78 11.20 9.84
C GLY A 102 -11.63 9.68 9.74
N GLY A 103 -11.13 9.03 10.79
CA GLY A 103 -10.85 7.60 10.79
C GLY A 103 -9.64 7.18 9.95
N ARG A 104 -8.88 8.11 9.41
CA ARG A 104 -7.74 7.87 8.51
C ARG A 104 -6.62 7.09 9.16
N LYS A 105 -5.98 6.24 8.39
CA LYS A 105 -4.84 5.44 8.82
C LYS A 105 -3.77 5.34 7.74
N THR A 106 -2.53 5.16 8.15
CA THR A 106 -1.42 4.82 7.28
C THR A 106 -0.86 3.46 7.66
N LEU A 107 -0.19 2.82 6.72
CA LEU A 107 0.53 1.59 7.01
C LEU A 107 1.84 1.88 7.75
N ALA A 108 2.28 0.92 8.56
CA ALA A 108 3.63 0.83 9.07
C ALA A 108 4.22 -0.52 8.68
N LEU A 109 5.47 -0.53 8.23
CA LEU A 109 6.17 -1.73 7.81
C LEU A 109 7.33 -2.01 8.75
N ARG A 110 7.29 -3.15 9.48
CA ARG A 110 8.26 -3.47 10.55
C ARG A 110 8.42 -2.34 11.59
N GLY A 111 7.32 -1.63 11.89
CA GLY A 111 7.33 -0.50 12.83
C GLY A 111 7.88 0.81 12.27
N MET A 112 8.31 0.86 11.02
CA MET A 112 8.62 2.09 10.29
C MET A 112 7.34 2.72 9.77
N GLU A 113 7.20 4.04 9.90
CA GLU A 113 6.00 4.79 9.49
C GLU A 113 5.76 4.75 7.98
N GLY A 114 4.55 5.08 7.55
CA GLY A 114 4.18 5.11 6.13
C GLY A 114 5.09 5.99 5.27
N LYS A 115 5.58 7.10 5.83
CA LYS A 115 6.57 7.98 5.17
C LYS A 115 7.93 7.33 4.87
N HIS A 116 8.21 6.19 5.50
CA HIS A 116 9.44 5.41 5.31
C HIS A 116 9.23 4.19 4.39
N THR A 117 8.06 4.06 3.79
CA THR A 117 7.71 2.96 2.88
C THR A 117 7.41 3.52 1.50
N LEU A 118 8.24 3.17 0.53
CA LEU A 118 8.07 3.61 -0.84
C LEU A 118 6.94 2.83 -1.51
N THR A 119 5.96 3.54 -2.09
CA THR A 119 4.89 2.93 -2.89
C THR A 119 5.13 3.18 -4.37
N LEU A 120 5.00 2.11 -5.17
CA LEU A 120 5.24 2.11 -6.61
C LEU A 120 4.01 1.55 -7.36
N ILE A 121 3.87 1.94 -8.62
CA ILE A 121 3.02 1.30 -9.63
C ILE A 121 3.92 0.89 -10.80
N ASP A 122 4.07 -0.41 -11.05
CA ASP A 122 5.00 -0.98 -12.05
C ASP A 122 6.42 -0.41 -11.93
N GLY A 123 6.89 -0.25 -10.70
CA GLY A 123 8.20 0.32 -10.39
C GLY A 123 8.30 1.86 -10.51
N ARG A 124 7.23 2.56 -10.90
CA ARG A 124 7.18 4.03 -10.95
C ARG A 124 6.72 4.59 -9.61
N ARG A 125 7.43 5.59 -9.09
CA ARG A 125 7.05 6.32 -7.87
C ARG A 125 5.70 7.01 -8.05
N ILE A 126 4.92 7.04 -6.99
CA ILE A 126 3.77 7.94 -6.87
C ILE A 126 4.15 9.11 -5.96
N SER A 127 3.51 10.27 -6.15
CA SER A 127 3.68 11.40 -5.23
C SER A 127 3.14 11.04 -3.85
N ALA A 128 4.02 10.94 -2.87
CA ALA A 128 3.67 10.61 -1.50
C ALA A 128 3.20 11.85 -0.76
N SER A 129 1.99 11.79 -0.19
CA SER A 129 1.41 12.91 0.58
C SER A 129 1.77 12.86 2.07
N ASP A 130 2.17 11.69 2.56
CA ASP A 130 2.55 11.50 3.96
C ASP A 130 3.77 12.37 4.29
N ASP A 131 3.77 13.01 5.47
CA ASP A 131 4.76 13.98 5.90
C ASP A 131 4.76 15.35 5.17
N VAL A 132 4.24 15.43 3.95
CA VAL A 132 4.06 16.72 3.23
C VAL A 132 2.76 17.40 3.65
N ILE A 133 1.68 16.62 3.80
CA ILE A 133 0.37 17.12 4.20
C ILE A 133 0.02 16.47 5.54
N GLY A 134 -0.25 17.30 6.53
CA GLY A 134 -0.66 16.82 7.86
C GLY A 134 -1.94 15.98 7.80
N HIS A 135 -2.00 14.93 8.64
CA HIS A 135 -3.15 14.02 8.74
C HIS A 135 -3.56 13.32 7.43
N SER A 136 -2.62 13.17 6.48
CA SER A 136 -2.93 12.57 5.18
C SER A 136 -2.67 11.06 5.15
N ASP A 137 -3.42 10.39 4.28
CA ASP A 137 -3.29 8.99 3.87
C ASP A 137 -3.53 8.86 2.36
N TYR A 138 -3.31 9.94 1.62
CA TYR A 138 -3.78 10.14 0.25
C TYR A 138 -3.00 9.32 -0.79
N GLN A 139 -1.86 8.73 -0.43
CA GLN A 139 -1.04 7.93 -1.33
C GLN A 139 -1.62 6.55 -1.65
N TYR A 140 -2.66 6.07 -0.97
CA TYR A 140 -3.11 4.68 -1.11
C TYR A 140 -4.22 4.45 -2.14
N GLY A 141 -4.75 5.50 -2.76
CA GLY A 141 -5.87 5.45 -3.71
C GLY A 141 -5.50 5.77 -5.16
N TRP A 142 -4.27 5.45 -5.61
CA TRP A 142 -3.82 5.79 -6.96
C TRP A 142 -4.33 4.85 -8.06
N LEU A 143 -4.53 3.59 -7.75
CA LEU A 143 -4.88 2.55 -8.73
C LEU A 143 -6.07 1.72 -8.24
N PRO A 144 -7.09 1.47 -9.11
CA PRO A 144 -8.14 0.50 -8.83
C PRO A 144 -7.59 -0.91 -8.64
N MET A 145 -8.05 -1.63 -7.62
CA MET A 145 -7.61 -3.01 -7.38
C MET A 145 -7.99 -3.95 -8.52
N ALA A 146 -9.00 -3.64 -9.31
CA ALA A 146 -9.37 -4.40 -10.51
C ALA A 146 -8.28 -4.41 -11.61
N ALA A 147 -7.42 -3.39 -11.64
CA ALA A 147 -6.29 -3.29 -12.56
C ALA A 147 -5.00 -3.95 -12.04
N VAL A 148 -4.98 -4.38 -10.76
CA VAL A 148 -3.81 -4.97 -10.12
C VAL A 148 -3.77 -6.48 -10.37
N GLU A 149 -2.62 -6.98 -10.82
CA GLU A 149 -2.32 -8.41 -10.95
C GLU A 149 -1.83 -8.97 -9.63
N ARG A 150 -0.90 -8.25 -8.97
CA ARG A 150 -0.35 -8.61 -7.68
C ARG A 150 0.23 -7.40 -6.95
N VAL A 151 0.38 -7.51 -5.65
CA VAL A 151 1.10 -6.54 -4.83
C VAL A 151 2.35 -7.20 -4.27
N GLU A 152 3.51 -6.64 -4.57
CA GLU A 152 4.81 -7.08 -4.05
C GLU A 152 5.19 -6.22 -2.85
N ILE A 153 5.45 -6.84 -1.70
CA ILE A 153 5.82 -6.18 -0.45
C ILE A 153 7.21 -6.67 -0.08
N ILE A 154 8.18 -5.78 -0.19
CA ILE A 154 9.57 -6.03 0.16
C ILE A 154 9.86 -5.32 1.47
N ARG A 155 10.25 -6.08 2.49
CA ARG A 155 10.58 -5.55 3.81
C ARG A 155 12.08 -5.35 3.96
N GLY A 156 12.45 -4.27 4.67
CA GLY A 156 13.82 -3.86 4.89
C GLY A 156 14.33 -2.83 3.86
N PRO A 157 15.54 -2.31 4.06
CA PRO A 157 16.07 -1.20 3.28
C PRO A 157 16.35 -1.58 1.83
N LEU A 158 15.86 -0.76 0.90
CA LEU A 158 16.02 -0.93 -0.54
C LEU A 158 16.51 0.34 -1.25
N SER A 159 17.06 1.30 -0.51
CA SER A 159 17.58 2.53 -1.13
C SER A 159 18.71 2.29 -2.14
N ALA A 160 19.43 1.18 -2.05
CA ALA A 160 20.42 0.78 -3.06
C ALA A 160 19.84 0.59 -4.47
N LEU A 161 18.52 0.38 -4.61
CA LEU A 161 17.84 0.29 -5.91
C LEU A 161 16.90 1.48 -6.16
N TYR A 162 16.17 1.90 -5.12
CA TYR A 162 15.05 2.82 -5.25
C TYR A 162 15.29 4.21 -4.64
N GLY A 163 16.43 4.42 -3.94
CA GLY A 163 16.76 5.70 -3.32
C GLY A 163 15.88 6.04 -2.12
N SER A 164 15.53 7.31 -2.00
CA SER A 164 14.77 7.86 -0.87
C SER A 164 13.44 7.14 -0.59
N GLU A 165 13.01 7.13 0.69
CA GLU A 165 11.75 6.59 1.22
C GLU A 165 11.71 5.07 1.40
N ALA A 166 12.70 4.32 0.93
CA ALA A 166 12.75 2.87 1.03
C ALA A 166 13.45 2.38 2.31
N LEU A 167 13.21 3.02 3.48
CA LEU A 167 13.82 2.64 4.76
C LEU A 167 13.16 1.40 5.36
N GLY A 168 11.84 1.39 5.44
CA GLY A 168 11.03 0.29 5.95
C GLY A 168 10.82 -0.80 4.91
N GLY A 169 10.81 -0.40 3.65
CA GLY A 169 10.63 -1.28 2.51
C GLY A 169 9.96 -0.61 1.31
N VAL A 170 9.54 -1.45 0.37
CA VAL A 170 8.89 -1.05 -0.88
C VAL A 170 7.61 -1.86 -1.06
N ILE A 171 6.54 -1.19 -1.46
CA ILE A 171 5.30 -1.83 -1.89
C ILE A 171 5.08 -1.46 -3.35
N ASN A 172 5.01 -2.46 -4.23
CA ASN A 172 4.84 -2.27 -5.67
C ASN A 172 3.54 -2.94 -6.14
N LEU A 173 2.65 -2.12 -6.69
CA LEU A 173 1.44 -2.61 -7.35
C LEU A 173 1.79 -2.94 -8.78
N ILE A 174 1.76 -4.21 -9.15
CA ILE A 174 1.98 -4.68 -10.51
C ILE A 174 0.63 -4.73 -11.23
N THR A 175 0.55 -4.03 -12.36
CA THR A 175 -0.68 -3.99 -13.17
C THR A 175 -0.81 -5.20 -14.07
N LYS A 176 -2.05 -5.57 -14.39
CA LYS A 176 -2.36 -6.61 -15.38
C LYS A 176 -1.86 -6.18 -16.74
N LYS A 177 -1.19 -7.09 -17.44
CA LYS A 177 -0.69 -6.87 -18.80
C LYS A 177 -1.61 -7.50 -19.84
N PRO A 178 -1.78 -6.88 -21.05
CA PRO A 178 -2.46 -7.50 -22.17
C PRO A 178 -1.79 -8.83 -22.52
N LYS A 179 -2.61 -9.80 -22.96
CA LYS A 179 -2.17 -11.09 -23.51
C LYS A 179 -2.45 -11.12 -25.02
N ASP A 180 -2.09 -12.22 -25.69
CA ASP A 180 -2.28 -12.42 -27.14
C ASP A 180 -3.74 -12.39 -27.60
N ARG A 181 -4.67 -12.24 -26.67
CA ARG A 181 -6.12 -12.14 -26.91
C ARG A 181 -6.76 -11.12 -26.00
N TRP A 182 -7.92 -10.64 -26.41
CA TRP A 182 -8.76 -9.79 -25.55
C TRP A 182 -9.22 -10.54 -24.31
N MET A 183 -9.07 -9.89 -23.19
CA MET A 183 -9.63 -10.28 -21.90
C MET A 183 -10.36 -9.07 -21.31
N ALA A 184 -11.47 -9.30 -20.67
CA ALA A 184 -12.22 -8.25 -19.99
C ALA A 184 -12.79 -8.76 -18.68
N SER A 185 -12.95 -7.87 -17.72
CA SER A 185 -13.67 -8.15 -16.49
C SER A 185 -14.57 -6.98 -16.08
N ILE A 186 -15.74 -7.31 -15.58
CA ILE A 186 -16.67 -6.35 -14.96
C ILE A 186 -16.88 -6.78 -13.52
N GLY A 187 -16.64 -5.88 -12.58
CA GLY A 187 -16.81 -6.11 -11.16
C GLY A 187 -17.91 -5.23 -10.57
N LEU A 188 -18.72 -5.81 -9.67
CA LEU A 188 -19.67 -5.12 -8.82
C LEU A 188 -19.47 -5.59 -7.38
N SER A 189 -19.22 -4.66 -6.47
CA SER A 189 -19.07 -4.95 -5.04
C SER A 189 -19.99 -4.04 -4.25
N GLY A 190 -20.79 -4.62 -3.37
CA GLY A 190 -21.64 -3.91 -2.42
C GLY A 190 -21.35 -4.34 -1.00
N ALA A 191 -21.40 -3.41 -0.06
CA ALA A 191 -21.36 -3.72 1.37
C ALA A 191 -22.40 -2.88 2.10
N THR A 192 -22.98 -3.46 3.15
CA THR A 192 -23.94 -2.77 4.02
C THR A 192 -23.58 -2.97 5.48
N GLY A 193 -23.66 -1.91 6.27
CA GLY A 193 -23.51 -1.99 7.71
C GLY A 193 -24.66 -2.77 8.31
N LEU A 194 -24.38 -3.71 9.22
CA LEU A 194 -25.44 -4.38 10.02
C LEU A 194 -25.93 -3.45 11.14
N ASP A 195 -25.16 -2.42 11.43
CA ASP A 195 -25.53 -1.25 12.23
C ASP A 195 -25.10 -0.01 11.45
N SER A 196 -26.05 0.83 11.05
CA SER A 196 -25.82 1.99 10.17
C SER A 196 -25.00 3.10 10.81
N ASP A 197 -24.86 3.12 12.14
CA ASP A 197 -24.07 4.12 12.85
C ASP A 197 -22.58 3.75 12.85
N THR A 198 -22.28 2.46 12.86
CA THR A 198 -20.94 1.94 13.07
C THR A 198 -20.27 1.47 11.78
N ALA A 199 -21.05 1.18 10.76
CA ALA A 199 -20.55 0.68 9.48
C ALA A 199 -21.35 1.26 8.31
N ALA A 200 -20.63 1.85 7.37
CA ALA A 200 -21.22 2.51 6.22
C ALA A 200 -21.53 1.56 5.08
N ASP A 201 -22.59 1.89 4.34
CA ASP A 201 -22.86 1.29 3.03
C ASP A 201 -21.77 1.66 2.03
N ALA A 202 -21.43 0.72 1.16
CA ALA A 202 -20.48 0.95 0.08
C ALA A 202 -20.94 0.28 -1.22
N LEU A 203 -20.58 0.89 -2.34
CA LEU A 203 -20.81 0.36 -3.69
C LEU A 203 -19.60 0.66 -4.55
N ARG A 204 -19.09 -0.33 -5.28
CA ARG A 204 -18.00 -0.20 -6.21
C ARG A 204 -18.32 -0.93 -7.50
N THR A 205 -18.07 -0.26 -8.62
CA THR A 205 -18.18 -0.85 -9.96
C THR A 205 -16.84 -0.66 -10.66
N SER A 206 -16.30 -1.72 -11.25
CA SER A 206 -15.04 -1.69 -11.95
C SER A 206 -15.14 -2.38 -13.31
N VAL A 207 -14.33 -1.91 -14.24
CA VAL A 207 -14.15 -2.50 -15.57
C VAL A 207 -12.66 -2.57 -15.85
N TYR A 208 -12.22 -3.70 -16.38
CA TYR A 208 -10.90 -3.87 -16.95
C TYR A 208 -11.05 -4.55 -18.31
N ALA A 209 -10.34 -4.08 -19.32
CA ALA A 209 -10.27 -4.72 -20.64
C ALA A 209 -8.87 -4.54 -21.22
N ALA A 210 -8.29 -5.59 -21.76
CA ALA A 210 -6.97 -5.53 -22.38
C ALA A 210 -6.85 -6.57 -23.50
N GLY A 211 -6.10 -6.23 -24.55
CA GLY A 211 -5.86 -7.15 -25.65
C GLY A 211 -5.16 -6.49 -26.84
N PRO A 212 -4.89 -7.27 -27.89
CA PRO A 212 -4.21 -6.80 -29.08
C PRO A 212 -5.13 -5.93 -29.95
N LEU A 213 -4.56 -4.85 -30.53
CA LEU A 213 -5.16 -4.04 -31.60
C LEU A 213 -4.56 -4.40 -32.98
N GLY A 214 -3.81 -5.50 -33.06
CA GLY A 214 -3.08 -6.00 -34.19
C GLY A 214 -1.85 -6.76 -33.73
N GLU A 215 -0.93 -7.07 -34.64
CA GLU A 215 0.25 -7.89 -34.30
C GLU A 215 1.27 -7.18 -33.42
N GLN A 216 1.32 -5.86 -33.46
CA GLN A 216 2.33 -5.06 -32.75
C GLN A 216 1.77 -4.14 -31.66
N PHE A 217 0.47 -3.96 -31.58
CA PHE A 217 -0.15 -3.00 -30.67
C PHE A 217 -1.08 -3.71 -29.68
N ASN A 218 -0.97 -3.33 -28.42
CA ASN A 218 -1.89 -3.74 -27.38
C ASN A 218 -2.48 -2.51 -26.68
N LEU A 219 -3.67 -2.71 -26.12
CA LEU A 219 -4.38 -1.71 -25.35
C LEU A 219 -4.87 -2.32 -24.05
N ALA A 220 -4.75 -1.58 -22.95
CA ALA A 220 -5.39 -1.88 -21.67
C ALA A 220 -6.17 -0.66 -21.19
N ILE A 221 -7.38 -0.90 -20.70
CA ILE A 221 -8.28 0.11 -20.14
C ILE A 221 -8.74 -0.37 -18.77
N ASN A 222 -8.71 0.49 -17.77
CA ASN A 222 -9.35 0.26 -16.49
C ASN A 222 -10.21 1.45 -16.09
N ALA A 223 -11.34 1.19 -15.45
CA ALA A 223 -12.21 2.23 -14.90
C ALA A 223 -12.85 1.74 -13.60
N GLU A 224 -12.97 2.62 -12.64
CA GLU A 224 -13.66 2.35 -11.37
C GLU A 224 -14.47 3.56 -10.93
N LYS A 225 -15.63 3.28 -10.34
CA LYS A 225 -16.41 4.24 -9.57
C LYS A 225 -16.80 3.60 -8.25
N SER A 226 -16.51 4.27 -7.15
CA SER A 226 -16.86 3.80 -5.83
C SER A 226 -17.54 4.87 -4.99
N TYR A 227 -18.31 4.39 -4.01
CA TYR A 227 -18.98 5.17 -2.99
C TYR A 227 -18.88 4.42 -1.66
N GLN A 228 -18.58 5.12 -0.59
CA GLN A 228 -18.71 4.67 0.80
C GLN A 228 -19.30 5.82 1.60
N GLY A 229 -20.33 5.54 2.40
CA GLY A 229 -20.91 6.50 3.34
C GLY A 229 -19.96 6.80 4.51
N SER A 230 -20.27 7.85 5.27
CA SER A 230 -19.63 8.13 6.56
C SER A 230 -20.27 7.31 7.68
N THR A 231 -19.54 7.09 8.78
CA THR A 231 -20.07 6.62 10.06
C THR A 231 -20.09 7.75 11.07
N VAL A 232 -20.81 7.59 12.15
CA VAL A 232 -20.96 8.65 13.17
C VAL A 232 -20.20 8.28 14.45
N LEU A 233 -19.70 9.31 15.15
CA LEU A 233 -19.13 9.13 16.48
C LEU A 233 -20.19 8.65 17.47
N PRO A 234 -19.90 7.66 18.32
CA PRO A 234 -20.84 7.17 19.32
C PRO A 234 -21.28 8.28 20.31
N GLU A 235 -20.36 9.12 20.69
CA GLU A 235 -20.54 10.17 21.70
C GLU A 235 -21.23 11.41 21.14
N ASP A 236 -21.09 11.68 19.85
CA ASP A 236 -21.71 12.80 19.16
C ASP A 236 -22.09 12.45 17.72
N ARG A 237 -23.33 12.02 17.54
CA ARG A 237 -23.87 11.56 16.25
C ARG A 237 -23.92 12.65 15.17
N ALA A 238 -23.66 13.91 15.50
CA ALA A 238 -23.53 15.00 14.53
C ALA A 238 -22.12 15.10 13.95
N GLN A 239 -21.18 14.30 14.43
CA GLN A 239 -19.81 14.22 13.92
C GLN A 239 -19.58 12.88 13.22
N SER A 240 -18.73 12.91 12.20
CA SER A 240 -18.27 11.70 11.50
C SER A 240 -17.10 11.04 12.25
N GLU A 241 -17.17 9.73 12.49
CA GLU A 241 -16.06 8.92 12.94
C GLU A 241 -15.16 8.53 11.74
N ILE A 242 -15.80 8.04 10.67
CA ILE A 242 -15.12 7.72 9.41
C ILE A 242 -15.72 8.60 8.31
N GLU A 243 -14.86 9.23 7.52
CA GLU A 243 -15.25 10.04 6.37
C GLU A 243 -15.98 9.20 5.32
N GLY A 244 -17.00 9.79 4.69
CA GLY A 244 -17.55 9.27 3.45
C GLY A 244 -16.56 9.49 2.30
N ASN A 245 -16.57 8.57 1.32
CA ASN A 245 -15.66 8.61 0.19
C ASN A 245 -16.39 8.33 -1.12
N ARG A 246 -16.05 9.09 -2.17
CA ARG A 246 -16.50 8.90 -3.55
C ARG A 246 -15.31 9.00 -4.46
N THR A 247 -15.01 7.90 -5.16
CA THR A 247 -13.87 7.81 -6.06
C THR A 247 -14.33 7.54 -7.49
N ARG A 248 -13.64 8.13 -8.45
CA ARG A 248 -13.66 7.71 -9.85
C ARG A 248 -12.22 7.63 -10.33
N SER A 249 -11.91 6.62 -11.13
CA SER A 249 -10.62 6.52 -11.78
C SER A 249 -10.75 5.95 -13.19
N LEU A 250 -9.82 6.32 -14.04
CA LEU A 250 -9.70 5.87 -15.43
C LEU A 250 -8.24 5.71 -15.76
N GLY A 251 -7.88 4.54 -16.28
CA GLY A 251 -6.55 4.25 -16.80
C GLY A 251 -6.59 3.77 -18.24
N LEU A 252 -5.61 4.21 -18.99
CA LEU A 252 -5.37 3.80 -20.36
C LEU A 252 -3.88 3.53 -20.53
N THR A 253 -3.55 2.35 -21.09
CA THR A 253 -2.17 1.99 -21.41
C THR A 253 -2.14 1.39 -22.79
N ALA A 254 -1.30 1.92 -23.68
CA ALA A 254 -1.04 1.41 -25.00
C ALA A 254 0.41 0.94 -25.09
N SER A 255 0.64 -0.27 -25.59
CA SER A 255 1.98 -0.78 -25.86
C SER A 255 2.16 -1.08 -27.36
N TRP A 256 3.38 -0.85 -27.82
CA TRP A 256 3.82 -1.06 -29.19
C TRP A 256 5.09 -1.91 -29.21
N GLN A 257 5.08 -2.98 -29.96
CA GLN A 257 6.21 -3.88 -30.18
C GLN A 257 6.77 -3.69 -31.60
N PRO A 258 7.65 -2.69 -31.84
CA PRO A 258 8.16 -2.37 -33.17
C PRO A 258 8.96 -3.51 -33.78
N VAL A 259 9.69 -4.24 -32.97
CA VAL A 259 10.46 -5.44 -33.31
C VAL A 259 10.46 -6.41 -32.13
N ALA A 260 10.75 -7.68 -32.40
CA ALA A 260 10.85 -8.70 -31.34
C ALA A 260 11.83 -8.27 -30.22
N GLY A 261 11.44 -8.44 -28.98
CA GLY A 261 12.23 -8.07 -27.82
C GLY A 261 12.14 -6.58 -27.42
N HIS A 262 11.46 -5.73 -28.17
CA HIS A 262 11.32 -4.30 -27.85
C HIS A 262 9.86 -3.92 -27.65
N GLU A 263 9.55 -3.33 -26.52
CA GLU A 263 8.21 -2.82 -26.16
C GLU A 263 8.30 -1.36 -25.74
N VAL A 264 7.49 -0.52 -26.37
CA VAL A 264 7.28 0.88 -25.96
C VAL A 264 5.87 0.99 -25.40
N GLU A 265 5.74 1.50 -24.18
CA GLU A 265 4.46 1.66 -23.49
C GLU A 265 4.21 3.13 -23.18
N PHE A 266 2.97 3.58 -23.42
CA PHE A 266 2.47 4.88 -23.02
C PHE A 266 1.22 4.69 -22.15
N GLY A 267 1.14 5.39 -21.03
CA GLY A 267 -0.02 5.27 -20.17
C GLY A 267 -0.39 6.54 -19.45
N VAL A 268 -1.66 6.59 -19.08
CA VAL A 268 -2.23 7.61 -18.20
C VAL A 268 -3.16 6.93 -17.20
N GLN A 269 -3.01 7.28 -15.94
CA GLN A 269 -3.93 6.93 -14.87
C GLN A 269 -4.42 8.22 -14.23
N ASP A 270 -5.75 8.42 -14.21
CA ASP A 270 -6.42 9.59 -13.63
C ASP A 270 -7.37 9.14 -12.52
N GLY A 271 -7.47 9.91 -11.45
CA GLY A 271 -8.33 9.62 -10.31
C GLY A 271 -8.79 10.88 -9.60
N LEU A 272 -10.10 10.96 -9.34
CA LEU A 272 -10.70 11.96 -8.47
C LEU A 272 -11.32 11.29 -7.25
N GLU A 273 -10.97 11.76 -6.08
CA GLU A 273 -11.53 11.32 -4.81
C GLU A 273 -12.12 12.49 -4.06
N LYS A 274 -13.35 12.33 -3.56
CA LYS A 274 -14.02 13.30 -2.69
C LYS A 274 -14.30 12.65 -1.35
N ARG A 275 -13.82 13.26 -0.28
CA ARG A 275 -14.06 12.82 1.10
C ARG A 275 -14.93 13.84 1.81
N ASP A 276 -15.97 13.38 2.45
CA ASP A 276 -16.92 14.20 3.17
C ASP A 276 -16.98 13.80 4.65
N SER A 277 -16.91 14.78 5.57
CA SER A 277 -17.09 14.58 7.01
C SER A 277 -17.88 15.72 7.62
N ASP A 278 -18.58 15.44 8.71
CA ASP A 278 -19.18 16.44 9.59
C ASP A 278 -18.33 16.52 10.86
N ASP A 279 -17.86 17.72 11.15
CA ASP A 279 -16.92 18.02 12.21
C ASP A 279 -17.45 19.14 13.11
N ILE A 280 -16.81 19.37 14.27
CA ILE A 280 -17.10 20.47 15.19
C ILE A 280 -15.86 21.34 15.37
N ASN A 281 -16.04 22.65 15.46
CA ASN A 281 -14.95 23.56 15.79
C ASN A 281 -14.83 23.78 17.32
N ARG A 282 -13.81 24.50 17.76
CA ARG A 282 -13.57 24.82 19.19
C ARG A 282 -14.69 25.69 19.82
N THR A 283 -15.38 26.50 19.04
CA THR A 283 -16.60 27.20 19.45
C THR A 283 -17.77 26.35 18.97
N PRO A 284 -18.35 25.45 19.78
CA PRO A 284 -19.12 24.30 19.36
C PRO A 284 -20.12 24.58 18.23
N THR A 285 -19.62 24.64 17.03
CA THR A 285 -20.37 24.87 15.77
C THR A 285 -20.03 23.73 14.82
N TYR A 286 -21.04 22.94 14.47
CA TYR A 286 -20.92 21.88 13.49
C TYR A 286 -20.75 22.44 12.09
N TYR A 287 -19.92 21.81 11.28
CA TYR A 287 -19.69 22.16 9.90
C TYR A 287 -19.42 20.94 9.04
N HIS A 288 -19.78 21.05 7.78
CA HIS A 288 -19.44 20.07 6.76
C HIS A 288 -18.07 20.39 6.17
N ASN A 289 -17.23 19.36 6.08
CA ASN A 289 -15.87 19.42 5.58
C ASN A 289 -15.74 18.49 4.37
N ARG A 290 -15.17 18.99 3.28
CA ARG A 290 -14.93 18.22 2.06
C ARG A 290 -13.51 18.38 1.61
N TYR A 291 -12.83 17.25 1.34
CA TYR A 291 -11.59 17.19 0.61
C TYR A 291 -11.85 16.71 -0.81
N GLU A 292 -11.21 17.36 -1.78
CA GLU A 292 -11.15 16.92 -3.17
C GLU A 292 -9.69 16.66 -3.52
N LEU A 293 -9.40 15.45 -4.04
CA LEU A 293 -8.07 14.97 -4.38
C LEU A 293 -8.08 14.56 -5.85
N ASP A 294 -7.29 15.27 -6.65
CA ASP A 294 -7.04 14.91 -8.04
C ASP A 294 -5.67 14.27 -8.16
N ARG A 295 -5.58 13.11 -8.77
CA ARG A 295 -4.34 12.36 -9.00
C ARG A 295 -4.21 12.02 -10.46
N THR A 296 -3.05 12.29 -11.05
CA THR A 296 -2.75 11.90 -12.42
C THR A 296 -1.33 11.38 -12.51
N GLN A 297 -1.14 10.18 -13.08
CA GLN A 297 0.17 9.67 -13.48
C GLN A 297 0.19 9.48 -14.99
N LYS A 298 1.19 10.03 -15.65
CA LYS A 298 1.47 9.84 -17.09
C LYS A 298 2.85 9.22 -17.22
N HIS A 299 3.00 8.26 -18.13
CA HIS A 299 4.29 7.61 -18.33
C HIS A 299 4.52 7.22 -19.79
N ALA A 300 5.80 7.13 -20.12
CA ALA A 300 6.33 6.44 -21.29
C ALA A 300 7.45 5.51 -20.80
N SER A 301 7.49 4.29 -21.30
CA SER A 301 8.58 3.35 -21.00
C SER A 301 9.01 2.60 -22.26
N TRP A 302 10.29 2.24 -22.30
CA TRP A 302 10.86 1.39 -23.32
C TRP A 302 11.60 0.23 -22.65
N ASN A 303 11.12 -0.98 -22.88
CA ASN A 303 11.72 -2.22 -22.43
C ASN A 303 12.37 -2.88 -23.65
N ALA A 304 13.62 -3.31 -23.54
CA ALA A 304 14.34 -3.91 -24.63
C ALA A 304 15.11 -5.15 -24.16
N ASP A 305 14.92 -6.24 -24.89
CA ASP A 305 15.78 -7.44 -24.85
C ASP A 305 16.66 -7.40 -26.13
N TRP A 306 17.92 -7.10 -25.95
CA TRP A 306 18.91 -6.96 -27.03
C TRP A 306 19.51 -8.29 -27.48
N GLY A 307 19.08 -9.39 -26.85
CA GLY A 307 19.68 -10.70 -27.01
C GLY A 307 20.99 -10.84 -26.20
N ASN A 308 21.56 -12.06 -26.24
CA ASN A 308 22.80 -12.40 -25.52
C ASN A 308 22.80 -12.03 -24.01
N GLY A 309 21.60 -12.02 -23.39
CA GLY A 309 21.42 -11.71 -21.97
C GLY A 309 21.41 -10.22 -21.61
N TRP A 310 21.47 -9.32 -22.61
CA TRP A 310 21.34 -7.88 -22.40
C TRP A 310 19.88 -7.46 -22.39
N ARG A 311 19.46 -6.79 -21.33
CA ARG A 311 18.13 -6.20 -21.19
C ARG A 311 18.25 -4.77 -20.67
N SER A 312 17.34 -3.90 -21.10
CA SER A 312 17.28 -2.53 -20.58
C SER A 312 15.85 -2.05 -20.44
N GLN A 313 15.65 -1.12 -19.51
CA GLN A 313 14.43 -0.36 -19.35
C GLN A 313 14.76 1.12 -19.24
N LEU A 314 14.02 1.97 -19.94
CA LEU A 314 14.05 3.43 -19.80
C LEU A 314 12.62 3.91 -19.56
N ARG A 315 12.42 4.77 -18.56
CA ARG A 315 11.11 5.33 -18.22
C ARG A 315 11.19 6.84 -18.08
N ALA A 316 10.14 7.50 -18.53
CA ALA A 316 9.88 8.91 -18.24
C ALA A 316 8.45 9.03 -17.75
N TYR A 317 8.23 9.59 -16.57
CA TYR A 317 6.91 9.70 -16.00
C TYR A 317 6.74 10.93 -15.13
N ARG A 318 5.47 11.29 -14.92
CA ARG A 318 5.08 12.39 -14.04
C ARG A 318 3.88 11.96 -13.21
N SER A 319 3.97 12.19 -11.90
CA SER A 319 2.91 11.97 -10.94
C SER A 319 2.51 13.31 -10.34
N ASP A 320 1.24 13.66 -10.47
CA ASP A 320 0.65 14.88 -9.92
C ASP A 320 -0.42 14.51 -8.89
N ILE A 321 -0.44 15.20 -7.75
CA ILE A 321 -1.56 15.18 -6.80
C ILE A 321 -1.91 16.60 -6.41
N SER A 322 -3.21 16.95 -6.51
CA SER A 322 -3.75 18.25 -6.10
C SER A 322 -4.80 18.03 -5.02
N ILE A 323 -4.71 18.79 -3.95
CA ILE A 323 -5.58 18.64 -2.78
C ILE A 323 -6.23 19.98 -2.44
N ARG A 324 -7.55 19.96 -2.33
CA ARG A 324 -8.37 21.12 -1.95
C ARG A 324 -9.29 20.75 -0.80
N ASN A 325 -9.48 21.66 0.12
CA ASN A 325 -10.39 21.48 1.25
C ASN A 325 -11.43 22.61 1.25
N PHE A 326 -12.69 22.22 1.44
CA PHE A 326 -13.84 23.12 1.50
C PHE A 326 -14.60 22.93 2.81
N ARG A 327 -15.05 24.03 3.41
CA ARG A 327 -15.84 24.04 4.65
C ARG A 327 -17.03 24.99 4.50
N ASN A 328 -18.17 24.63 5.13
CA ASN A 328 -19.38 25.48 5.07
C ASN A 328 -19.54 26.43 6.27
N ASN A 329 -18.54 26.55 7.14
CA ASN A 329 -18.59 27.36 8.37
C ASN A 329 -18.03 28.78 8.23
N GLY A 330 -17.83 29.27 6.99
CA GLY A 330 -17.23 30.56 6.71
C GLY A 330 -15.72 30.66 6.92
N VAL A 331 -15.07 29.57 7.40
CA VAL A 331 -13.61 29.50 7.45
C VAL A 331 -13.11 29.31 6.03
N ALA A 332 -12.13 30.10 5.62
CA ALA A 332 -11.50 29.95 4.32
C ALA A 332 -11.01 28.51 4.13
N ALA A 333 -11.25 27.96 2.95
CA ALA A 333 -10.73 26.65 2.59
C ALA A 333 -9.22 26.59 2.85
N THR A 334 -8.73 25.43 3.29
CA THR A 334 -7.30 25.19 3.36
C THR A 334 -6.70 25.43 1.98
N ARG A 335 -5.66 26.23 1.93
CA ARG A 335 -5.02 26.62 0.66
C ARG A 335 -4.64 25.37 -0.12
N PRO A 336 -4.82 25.35 -1.45
CA PRO A 336 -4.47 24.23 -2.29
C PRO A 336 -3.03 23.78 -2.03
N GLN A 337 -2.81 22.47 -2.06
CA GLN A 337 -1.49 21.88 -2.02
C GLN A 337 -1.36 20.98 -3.24
N ASP A 338 -0.39 21.29 -4.08
CA ASP A 338 -0.11 20.50 -5.27
C ASP A 338 1.32 19.94 -5.15
N MET A 339 1.44 18.64 -5.36
CA MET A 339 2.73 17.95 -5.39
C MET A 339 2.92 17.34 -6.76
N ARG A 340 4.13 17.43 -7.28
CA ARG A 340 4.49 16.90 -8.59
C ARG A 340 5.87 16.30 -8.55
N ASP A 341 5.97 15.08 -9.07
CA ASP A 341 7.22 14.40 -9.34
C ASP A 341 7.35 14.15 -10.84
N SER A 342 8.41 14.67 -11.46
CA SER A 342 8.80 14.36 -12.83
C SER A 342 10.08 13.55 -12.79
N VAL A 343 10.07 12.35 -13.36
CA VAL A 343 11.15 11.38 -13.24
C VAL A 343 11.55 10.83 -14.61
N VAL A 344 12.83 10.71 -14.82
CA VAL A 344 13.44 9.89 -15.88
C VAL A 344 14.38 8.92 -15.19
N ASP A 345 14.11 7.63 -15.34
CA ASP A 345 14.95 6.58 -14.79
C ASP A 345 15.17 5.45 -15.79
N GLY A 346 16.16 4.66 -15.54
CA GLY A 346 16.42 3.48 -16.36
C GLY A 346 17.53 2.62 -15.82
N HIS A 347 17.55 1.39 -16.29
CA HIS A 347 18.62 0.45 -15.98
C HIS A 347 18.90 -0.46 -17.18
N ALA A 348 20.08 -1.02 -17.17
CA ALA A 348 20.50 -2.09 -18.07
C ALA A 348 21.07 -3.24 -17.25
N SER A 349 20.76 -4.47 -17.65
CA SER A 349 21.28 -5.66 -17.01
C SER A 349 21.85 -6.63 -18.05
N THR A 350 22.90 -7.35 -17.64
CA THR A 350 23.56 -8.34 -18.50
C THR A 350 24.14 -9.46 -17.64
N ARG A 351 24.27 -10.64 -18.26
CA ARG A 351 24.97 -11.76 -17.65
C ARG A 351 26.40 -11.83 -18.18
N TRP A 352 27.38 -11.80 -17.29
CA TRP A 352 28.79 -11.97 -17.59
C TRP A 352 29.40 -13.09 -16.74
N GLY A 353 29.60 -14.25 -17.36
CA GLY A 353 29.97 -15.47 -16.62
C GLY A 353 28.92 -15.84 -15.59
N SER A 354 29.31 -15.92 -14.31
CA SER A 354 28.40 -16.18 -13.18
C SER A 354 27.76 -14.95 -12.60
N HIS A 355 28.07 -13.75 -13.13
CA HIS A 355 27.59 -12.45 -12.65
C HIS A 355 26.37 -11.98 -13.44
N GLN A 356 25.32 -11.55 -12.74
CA GLN A 356 24.22 -10.78 -13.29
C GLN A 356 24.39 -9.33 -12.84
N ILE A 357 24.91 -8.50 -13.72
CA ILE A 357 25.23 -7.09 -13.43
C ILE A 357 24.05 -6.23 -13.88
N THR A 358 23.58 -5.36 -13.00
CA THR A 358 22.57 -4.32 -13.28
C THR A 358 23.16 -2.96 -12.94
N VAL A 359 23.08 -2.03 -13.89
CA VAL A 359 23.49 -0.62 -13.70
C VAL A 359 22.32 0.27 -14.09
N GLY A 360 22.14 1.37 -13.38
CA GLY A 360 21.07 2.29 -13.69
C GLY A 360 21.25 3.66 -13.06
N GLY A 361 20.27 4.52 -13.36
CA GLY A 361 20.26 5.89 -12.85
C GLY A 361 18.88 6.49 -12.83
N GLU A 362 18.75 7.61 -12.12
CA GLU A 362 17.52 8.37 -11.95
C GLU A 362 17.83 9.86 -12.01
N TRP A 363 16.95 10.60 -12.65
CA TRP A 363 16.80 12.03 -12.50
C TRP A 363 15.36 12.31 -12.08
N ARG A 364 15.18 13.06 -10.98
CA ARG A 364 13.86 13.43 -10.45
C ARG A 364 13.85 14.93 -10.15
N LYS A 365 12.76 15.57 -10.55
CA LYS A 365 12.41 16.91 -10.12
C LYS A 365 11.11 16.82 -9.30
N GLU A 366 11.17 17.26 -8.06
CA GLU A 366 9.99 17.40 -7.20
C GLU A 366 9.59 18.86 -7.08
N GLU A 367 8.30 19.12 -7.09
CA GLU A 367 7.72 20.46 -6.99
C GLU A 367 6.58 20.43 -5.97
N LEU A 368 6.54 21.43 -5.09
CA LEU A 368 5.49 21.60 -4.08
C LEU A 368 4.90 23.00 -4.19
N VAL A 369 3.59 23.10 -4.41
CA VAL A 369 2.81 24.34 -4.23
C VAL A 369 2.21 24.31 -2.84
N ASN A 370 2.63 25.22 -1.98
CA ASN A 370 2.14 25.37 -0.62
C ASN A 370 2.26 26.81 -0.17
N ALA A 371 1.20 27.37 0.34
CA ALA A 371 1.14 28.76 0.75
C ALA A 371 2.04 29.14 1.94
N GLY A 372 2.60 28.15 2.64
CA GLY A 372 3.63 28.35 3.67
C GLY A 372 5.02 28.63 3.09
N LEU A 373 5.25 28.34 1.81
CA LEU A 373 6.52 28.60 1.13
C LEU A 373 6.63 30.08 0.71
N LYS A 374 7.83 30.61 0.63
CA LYS A 374 8.11 32.05 0.40
C LYS A 374 7.38 32.65 -0.81
N ASN A 375 7.34 31.90 -1.91
CA ASN A 375 6.66 32.33 -3.15
C ASN A 375 5.44 31.46 -3.45
N GLY A 376 4.90 30.74 -2.45
CA GLY A 376 3.81 29.80 -2.62
C GLY A 376 4.22 28.47 -3.26
N GLN A 377 5.48 28.30 -3.63
CA GLN A 377 6.01 27.08 -4.24
C GLN A 377 7.51 26.92 -3.99
N ASP A 378 7.98 25.69 -4.09
CA ASP A 378 9.41 25.34 -4.04
C ASP A 378 9.65 24.09 -4.89
N GLU A 379 10.90 23.85 -5.30
CA GLU A 379 11.29 22.72 -6.12
C GLU A 379 12.71 22.26 -5.78
N ALA A 380 13.02 20.99 -6.05
CA ALA A 380 14.36 20.46 -5.94
C ALA A 380 14.61 19.35 -6.98
N THR A 381 15.88 19.22 -7.37
CA THR A 381 16.35 18.18 -8.28
C THR A 381 17.13 17.12 -7.52
N HIS A 382 16.90 15.86 -7.89
CA HIS A 382 17.56 14.70 -7.36
C HIS A 382 18.16 13.88 -8.51
N LYS A 383 19.38 13.38 -8.37
CA LYS A 383 20.10 12.55 -9.36
C LYS A 383 20.72 11.37 -8.65
N ALA A 384 20.73 10.21 -9.31
CA ALA A 384 21.33 9.02 -8.75
C ALA A 384 21.93 8.10 -9.80
N LEU A 385 22.93 7.34 -9.39
CA LEU A 385 23.50 6.22 -10.14
C LEU A 385 23.61 5.02 -9.22
N PHE A 386 23.35 3.81 -9.74
CA PHE A 386 23.50 2.58 -8.97
C PHE A 386 24.09 1.45 -9.79
N VAL A 387 24.69 0.51 -9.09
CA VAL A 387 25.17 -0.77 -9.61
C VAL A 387 24.78 -1.89 -8.65
N GLN A 388 24.36 -3.01 -9.20
CA GLN A 388 24.11 -4.26 -8.46
C GLN A 388 24.76 -5.41 -9.21
N ASP A 389 25.37 -6.32 -8.47
CA ASP A 389 25.92 -7.59 -8.97
C ASP A 389 25.34 -8.76 -8.17
N GLU A 390 24.78 -9.71 -8.88
CA GLU A 390 24.24 -10.95 -8.33
C GLU A 390 25.10 -12.10 -8.89
N PHE A 391 25.78 -12.85 -8.03
CA PHE A 391 26.71 -13.87 -8.45
C PHE A 391 26.73 -15.11 -7.54
N ALA A 392 27.04 -16.24 -8.13
CA ALA A 392 27.19 -17.49 -7.41
C ALA A 392 28.56 -17.55 -6.71
N LEU A 393 28.56 -17.76 -5.39
CA LEU A 393 29.74 -18.09 -4.58
C LEU A 393 30.01 -19.59 -4.53
N GLY A 394 29.08 -20.40 -5.04
CA GLY A 394 29.14 -21.86 -5.07
C GLY A 394 27.90 -22.41 -5.75
N GLN A 395 27.68 -23.72 -5.64
CA GLN A 395 26.54 -24.35 -6.32
C GLN A 395 25.18 -23.89 -5.78
N ASN A 396 25.11 -23.59 -4.47
CA ASN A 396 23.84 -23.31 -3.77
C ASN A 396 23.89 -21.99 -2.98
N LEU A 397 24.89 -21.14 -3.21
CA LEU A 397 25.07 -19.89 -2.48
C LEU A 397 25.20 -18.73 -3.48
N MET A 398 24.22 -17.83 -3.42
CA MET A 398 24.19 -16.60 -4.22
C MET A 398 24.51 -15.39 -3.34
N ALA A 399 25.29 -14.49 -3.86
CA ALA A 399 25.54 -13.17 -3.27
C ALA A 399 24.93 -12.07 -4.14
N THR A 400 24.40 -11.05 -3.49
CA THR A 400 23.97 -9.80 -4.12
C THR A 400 24.69 -8.65 -3.46
N LEU A 401 25.42 -7.86 -4.22
CA LEU A 401 26.07 -6.63 -3.77
C LEU A 401 25.50 -5.45 -4.54
N GLY A 402 25.13 -4.39 -3.85
CA GLY A 402 24.56 -3.18 -4.45
C GLY A 402 25.18 -1.93 -3.85
N LEU A 403 25.31 -0.89 -4.68
CA LEU A 403 25.75 0.43 -4.27
C LEU A 403 25.00 1.47 -5.09
N ARG A 404 24.43 2.47 -4.41
CA ARG A 404 23.80 3.64 -5.03
C ARG A 404 24.37 4.92 -4.43
N GLY A 405 24.66 5.87 -5.28
CA GLY A 405 24.98 7.25 -4.91
C GLY A 405 23.86 8.16 -5.36
N ASP A 406 23.33 8.94 -4.43
CA ASP A 406 22.27 9.93 -4.64
C ASP A 406 22.86 11.33 -4.40
N HIS A 407 22.42 12.30 -5.18
CA HIS A 407 22.74 13.72 -5.00
C HIS A 407 21.47 14.55 -5.10
N HIS A 408 21.15 15.22 -4.02
CA HIS A 408 20.02 16.16 -3.93
C HIS A 408 20.53 17.60 -3.90
N GLU A 409 19.88 18.48 -4.62
CA GLU A 409 20.26 19.87 -4.81
C GLU A 409 20.45 20.64 -3.49
N ILE A 410 19.70 20.31 -2.44
CA ILE A 410 19.68 21.07 -1.20
C ILE A 410 20.55 20.40 -0.11
N PHE A 411 20.34 19.13 0.23
CA PHE A 411 21.04 18.48 1.34
C PHE A 411 22.36 17.79 0.94
N GLY A 412 22.67 17.71 -0.35
CA GLY A 412 23.92 17.09 -0.84
C GLY A 412 23.80 15.62 -1.17
N SER A 413 24.79 14.82 -0.80
CA SER A 413 24.92 13.44 -1.30
C SER A 413 24.75 12.40 -0.20
N GLU A 414 24.16 11.24 -0.58
CA GLU A 414 24.01 10.07 0.26
C GLU A 414 24.43 8.82 -0.49
N VAL A 415 24.99 7.82 0.21
CA VAL A 415 25.45 6.55 -0.38
C VAL A 415 24.77 5.38 0.32
N SER A 416 24.13 4.51 -0.46
CA SER A 416 23.36 3.38 0.03
C SER A 416 23.98 2.05 -0.40
N PRO A 417 24.84 1.42 0.41
CA PRO A 417 25.35 0.07 0.19
C PRO A 417 24.33 -1.00 0.60
N ARG A 418 24.40 -2.15 -0.07
CA ARG A 418 23.64 -3.36 0.22
C ARG A 418 24.49 -4.60 -0.01
N ALA A 419 24.39 -5.59 0.89
CA ALA A 419 24.99 -6.89 0.72
C ALA A 419 24.04 -7.97 1.24
N TYR A 420 23.81 -9.01 0.44
CA TYR A 420 22.84 -10.05 0.75
C TYR A 420 23.36 -11.42 0.31
N LEU A 421 23.07 -12.46 1.10
CA LEU A 421 23.37 -13.84 0.79
C LEU A 421 22.09 -14.67 0.79
N VAL A 422 21.99 -15.57 -0.17
CA VAL A 422 20.92 -16.57 -0.28
C VAL A 422 21.55 -17.94 -0.42
N TRP A 423 21.31 -18.79 0.55
CA TRP A 423 21.83 -20.14 0.61
C TRP A 423 20.70 -21.17 0.50
N GLU A 424 20.67 -21.92 -0.59
CA GLU A 424 19.81 -23.07 -0.77
C GLU A 424 20.44 -24.28 -0.06
N ALA A 425 20.28 -24.32 1.29
CA ALA A 425 20.89 -25.33 2.14
C ALA A 425 20.44 -26.77 1.79
N SER A 426 19.20 -26.87 1.25
CA SER A 426 18.67 -28.11 0.64
C SER A 426 17.55 -27.70 -0.36
N PRO A 427 17.03 -28.62 -1.18
CA PRO A 427 15.88 -28.35 -2.04
C PRO A 427 14.66 -27.77 -1.29
N ASN A 428 14.55 -28.10 0.01
CA ASN A 428 13.42 -27.71 0.86
C ASN A 428 13.74 -26.56 1.83
N LEU A 429 15.00 -26.11 1.93
CA LEU A 429 15.41 -25.08 2.90
C LEU A 429 16.26 -24.01 2.23
N VAL A 430 15.76 -22.78 2.24
CA VAL A 430 16.50 -21.57 1.87
C VAL A 430 16.76 -20.74 3.12
N VAL A 431 18.02 -20.43 3.38
CA VAL A 431 18.45 -19.48 4.41
C VAL A 431 18.95 -18.23 3.71
N LYS A 432 18.53 -17.07 4.15
CA LYS A 432 18.91 -15.82 3.53
C LYS A 432 19.10 -14.72 4.54
N GLY A 433 20.01 -13.80 4.27
CA GLY A 433 20.25 -12.69 5.18
C GLY A 433 21.18 -11.66 4.57
N GLY A 434 21.16 -10.48 5.14
CA GLY A 434 21.98 -9.40 4.62
C GLY A 434 21.94 -8.14 5.43
N TYR A 435 22.62 -7.16 4.88
CA TYR A 435 22.72 -5.78 5.36
C TYR A 435 22.26 -4.82 4.27
N GLY A 436 21.56 -3.76 4.67
CA GLY A 436 21.24 -2.65 3.80
C GLY A 436 21.27 -1.33 4.54
N HIS A 437 21.71 -0.30 3.83
CA HIS A 437 21.57 1.09 4.22
C HIS A 437 20.42 1.71 3.42
N ALA A 438 19.67 2.61 4.04
CA ALA A 438 18.64 3.39 3.36
C ALA A 438 18.53 4.79 3.95
N PHE A 439 17.96 5.71 3.16
CA PHE A 439 17.71 7.08 3.58
C PHE A 439 16.33 7.57 3.12
N LYS A 440 15.86 8.63 3.79
CA LYS A 440 14.69 9.42 3.37
C LYS A 440 15.10 10.89 3.31
N ALA A 441 14.92 11.48 2.15
CA ALA A 441 15.10 12.91 1.95
C ALA A 441 14.09 13.72 2.79
N PRO A 442 14.49 14.87 3.36
CA PRO A 442 13.54 15.82 3.90
C PRO A 442 12.57 16.29 2.82
N THR A 443 11.33 16.54 3.17
CA THR A 443 10.34 17.14 2.25
C THR A 443 10.66 18.61 1.99
N LEU A 444 10.22 19.17 0.85
CA LEU A 444 10.46 20.57 0.52
C LEU A 444 9.99 21.53 1.61
N LYS A 445 8.88 21.25 2.31
CA LYS A 445 8.46 22.09 3.44
C LYS A 445 9.38 21.99 4.66
N GLN A 446 10.02 20.84 4.89
CA GLN A 446 10.92 20.63 6.03
C GLN A 446 12.25 21.32 5.81
N ILE A 447 12.78 21.22 4.58
CA ILE A 447 14.12 21.74 4.26
C ILE A 447 14.12 23.21 3.81
N SER A 448 12.99 23.77 3.36
CA SER A 448 12.92 25.18 2.95
C SER A 448 13.05 26.11 4.16
N PRO A 449 14.11 26.94 4.27
CA PRO A 449 14.32 27.81 5.42
C PRO A 449 13.27 28.92 5.55
N ASN A 450 12.52 29.15 4.49
CA ASN A 450 11.46 30.17 4.44
C ASN A 450 10.05 29.62 4.63
N TYR A 451 9.91 28.31 4.88
CA TYR A 451 8.60 27.70 5.13
C TYR A 451 8.03 28.15 6.47
N VAL A 452 6.77 28.59 6.46
CA VAL A 452 5.98 28.89 7.65
C VAL A 452 4.62 28.22 7.51
N GLY A 453 4.46 27.06 8.11
CA GLY A 453 3.17 26.38 8.24
C GLY A 453 2.40 26.88 9.44
N ALA A 454 1.08 26.71 9.42
CA ALA A 454 0.20 27.02 10.54
C ALA A 454 -0.76 25.86 10.78
N GLU A 455 -0.88 25.44 12.05
CA GLU A 455 -1.85 24.44 12.49
C GLU A 455 -2.50 24.94 13.79
N GLY A 456 -3.76 25.34 13.69
CA GLY A 456 -4.44 26.04 14.75
C GLY A 456 -3.69 27.33 15.16
N PRO A 457 -3.36 27.53 16.47
CA PRO A 457 -2.59 28.68 16.91
C PRO A 457 -1.08 28.50 16.73
N HIS A 458 -0.60 27.32 16.33
CA HIS A 458 0.83 26.98 16.28
C HIS A 458 1.41 27.29 14.90
N SER A 459 2.72 27.58 14.86
CA SER A 459 3.49 27.78 13.63
C SER A 459 4.60 26.75 13.55
N PHE A 460 4.87 26.25 12.32
CA PHE A 460 5.90 25.28 12.02
C PHE A 460 6.86 25.89 10.99
N LEU A 461 8.13 25.99 11.33
CA LEU A 461 9.17 26.58 10.50
C LEU A 461 9.99 25.49 9.83
N GLY A 462 10.36 25.69 8.57
CA GLY A 462 11.34 24.88 7.89
C GLY A 462 12.76 25.13 8.41
N ASN A 463 13.70 24.26 8.03
CA ASN A 463 15.09 24.31 8.46
C ASN A 463 16.03 23.89 7.32
N GLY A 464 16.77 24.85 6.75
CA GLY A 464 17.68 24.58 5.64
C GLY A 464 18.92 23.72 5.98
N ASN A 465 19.14 23.43 7.27
CA ASN A 465 20.27 22.60 7.73
C ASN A 465 19.87 21.15 8.02
N ILE A 466 18.62 20.78 7.77
CA ILE A 466 18.10 19.44 8.07
C ILE A 466 18.78 18.39 7.17
N GLN A 467 19.13 17.26 7.78
CA GLN A 467 19.79 16.14 7.09
C GLN A 467 18.79 15.04 6.79
N PRO A 468 19.07 14.16 5.81
CA PRO A 468 18.23 12.97 5.56
C PRO A 468 18.12 12.07 6.80
N GLU A 469 16.95 11.46 6.97
CA GLU A 469 16.81 10.35 7.89
C GLU A 469 17.53 9.13 7.30
N THR A 470 18.28 8.38 8.10
CA THR A 470 19.02 7.21 7.63
C THR A 470 18.74 5.98 8.45
N SER A 471 18.85 4.80 7.84
CA SER A 471 18.76 3.54 8.55
C SER A 471 19.83 2.54 8.13
N ASN A 472 20.28 1.73 9.09
CA ASN A 472 21.10 0.55 8.85
C ASN A 472 20.32 -0.66 9.37
N ALA A 473 20.10 -1.65 8.52
CA ALA A 473 19.36 -2.84 8.90
C ALA A 473 20.11 -4.11 8.55
N PHE A 474 19.93 -5.11 9.43
CA PHE A 474 20.40 -6.47 9.26
C PHE A 474 19.19 -7.40 9.36
N GLU A 475 19.16 -8.44 8.54
CA GLU A 475 18.16 -9.49 8.66
C GLU A 475 18.78 -10.88 8.40
N LEU A 476 18.17 -11.88 9.03
CA LEU A 476 18.43 -13.31 8.78
C LEU A 476 17.09 -14.05 8.80
N GLY A 477 16.80 -14.78 7.73
CA GLY A 477 15.55 -15.50 7.57
C GLY A 477 15.75 -16.90 6.99
N ALA A 478 14.74 -17.73 7.15
CA ALA A 478 14.65 -19.04 6.56
C ALA A 478 13.25 -19.32 6.02
N ASN A 479 13.20 -19.96 4.85
CA ASN A 479 12.00 -20.55 4.26
C ASN A 479 12.21 -22.05 4.16
N TRP A 480 11.38 -22.83 4.85
CA TRP A 480 11.53 -24.28 4.97
C TRP A 480 10.24 -25.02 4.61
N GLN A 481 10.30 -25.84 3.57
CA GLN A 481 9.27 -26.84 3.28
C GLN A 481 9.52 -28.05 4.17
N ALA A 482 9.01 -28.00 5.42
CA ALA A 482 9.26 -29.02 6.45
C ALA A 482 8.63 -30.38 6.10
N ALA A 483 7.50 -30.33 5.37
CA ALA A 483 6.83 -31.48 4.79
C ALA A 483 6.10 -31.05 3.50
N PRO A 484 5.66 -31.96 2.63
CA PRO A 484 4.91 -31.59 1.42
C PRO A 484 3.72 -30.69 1.68
N GLN A 485 3.08 -30.82 2.86
CA GLN A 485 1.91 -30.05 3.28
C GLN A 485 2.21 -28.93 4.29
N LEU A 486 3.49 -28.71 4.68
CA LEU A 486 3.84 -27.74 5.72
C LEU A 486 5.03 -26.89 5.30
N ALA A 487 4.77 -25.61 5.02
CA ALA A 487 5.77 -24.58 4.78
C ALA A 487 5.91 -23.68 6.01
N LEU A 488 7.15 -23.46 6.45
CA LEU A 488 7.52 -22.59 7.57
C LEU A 488 8.36 -21.43 7.07
N ARG A 489 8.21 -20.27 7.69
CA ARG A 489 9.04 -19.10 7.43
C ARG A 489 9.35 -18.38 8.75
N ALA A 490 10.57 -17.89 8.88
CA ALA A 490 10.96 -17.05 10.01
C ALA A 490 12.01 -16.04 9.56
N THR A 491 11.96 -14.83 10.10
CA THR A 491 12.97 -13.78 9.85
C THR A 491 13.17 -12.97 11.12
N VAL A 492 14.40 -12.87 11.58
CA VAL A 492 14.83 -11.90 12.60
C VAL A 492 15.43 -10.70 11.93
N PHE A 493 15.16 -9.51 12.46
CA PHE A 493 15.72 -8.28 11.92
C PHE A 493 16.07 -7.27 13.00
N HIS A 494 17.03 -6.40 12.67
CA HIS A 494 17.50 -5.30 13.51
C HIS A 494 17.73 -4.08 12.65
N THR A 495 17.09 -2.97 12.99
CA THR A 495 17.19 -1.68 12.27
C THR A 495 17.55 -0.58 13.25
N GLU A 496 18.63 0.15 12.97
CA GLU A 496 19.02 1.39 13.63
C GLU A 496 18.65 2.56 12.73
N VAL A 497 17.80 3.47 13.22
CA VAL A 497 17.39 4.68 12.51
C VAL A 497 18.06 5.87 13.19
N LYS A 498 18.55 6.82 12.39
CA LYS A 498 19.21 8.04 12.86
C LYS A 498 18.62 9.25 12.18
N GLN A 499 18.79 10.42 12.82
CA GLN A 499 18.41 11.72 12.28
C GLN A 499 16.93 11.81 11.89
N LEU A 500 16.04 11.14 12.68
CA LEU A 500 14.61 11.24 12.46
C LEU A 500 14.16 12.69 12.47
N ILE A 501 13.41 13.06 11.45
CA ILE A 501 12.90 14.42 11.26
C ILE A 501 11.59 14.55 12.04
N THR A 502 11.60 15.44 13.03
CA THR A 502 10.44 15.85 13.81
C THR A 502 10.47 17.38 13.96
N TYR A 503 9.77 17.91 14.93
CA TYR A 503 9.81 19.35 15.21
C TYR A 503 10.13 19.61 16.68
N ARG A 504 10.99 20.60 16.91
CA ARG A 504 11.41 21.08 18.22
C ARG A 504 10.66 22.38 18.55
N LEU A 505 10.21 22.49 19.78
CA LEU A 505 9.66 23.76 20.30
C LEU A 505 10.76 24.81 20.38
N LEU A 506 10.62 25.90 19.62
CA LEU A 506 11.52 27.05 19.71
C LEU A 506 11.04 28.08 20.74
N GLN A 507 9.75 28.39 20.73
CA GLN A 507 9.20 29.44 21.57
C GLN A 507 7.73 29.17 21.89
N LYS A 508 7.30 29.57 23.08
CA LYS A 508 5.90 29.58 23.49
C LYS A 508 5.50 31.01 23.86
N ILE A 509 4.44 31.53 23.22
CA ILE A 509 3.91 32.87 23.41
C ILE A 509 2.42 32.74 23.77
N GLY A 510 2.11 32.72 25.06
CA GLY A 510 0.75 32.42 25.53
C GLY A 510 0.26 31.05 25.03
N PRO A 511 -0.89 30.97 24.33
CA PRO A 511 -1.41 29.73 23.76
C PRO A 511 -0.70 29.33 22.44
N ARG A 512 0.12 30.19 21.86
CA ARG A 512 0.83 29.96 20.59
C ARG A 512 2.17 29.32 20.85
N SER A 513 2.47 28.24 20.12
CA SER A 513 3.80 27.64 20.07
C SER A 513 4.41 27.79 18.67
N ILE A 514 5.70 28.03 18.61
CA ILE A 514 6.49 28.06 17.39
C ILE A 514 7.43 26.87 17.42
N TYR A 515 7.28 26.00 16.44
CA TYR A 515 8.09 24.81 16.25
C TYR A 515 8.97 24.97 15.03
N GLN A 516 10.10 24.27 14.99
CA GLN A 516 10.95 24.15 13.80
C GLN A 516 11.26 22.69 13.54
N TYR A 517 11.26 22.29 12.27
CA TYR A 517 11.73 20.96 11.87
C TYR A 517 13.20 20.80 12.21
N ASP A 518 13.57 19.64 12.75
CA ASP A 518 14.94 19.35 13.19
C ASP A 518 15.21 17.83 13.17
N ASN A 519 16.47 17.44 13.06
CA ASN A 519 16.91 16.06 13.25
C ASN A 519 17.13 15.81 14.76
N VAL A 520 16.14 15.28 15.44
CA VAL A 520 16.14 15.22 16.90
C VAL A 520 16.38 13.82 17.44
N ASP A 521 15.87 12.80 16.74
CA ASP A 521 15.68 11.47 17.31
C ASP A 521 16.50 10.39 16.61
N ALA A 522 16.78 9.33 17.38
CA ALA A 522 17.28 8.06 16.87
C ALA A 522 16.42 6.92 17.44
N ALA A 523 16.20 5.90 16.65
CA ALA A 523 15.37 4.77 17.05
C ALA A 523 16.06 3.44 16.76
N ARG A 524 15.69 2.44 17.56
CA ARG A 524 16.05 1.04 17.33
C ARG A 524 14.76 0.24 17.17
N ILE A 525 14.73 -0.60 16.14
CA ILE A 525 13.63 -1.51 15.87
C ILE A 525 14.21 -2.91 15.68
N GLN A 526 13.76 -3.85 16.49
CA GLN A 526 14.14 -5.25 16.43
C GLN A 526 12.87 -6.09 16.35
N GLY A 527 12.92 -7.22 15.66
CA GLY A 527 11.74 -8.05 15.58
C GLY A 527 12.00 -9.45 15.06
N LEU A 528 10.96 -10.26 15.21
CA LEU A 528 10.83 -11.58 14.65
C LEU A 528 9.52 -11.63 13.87
N GLU A 529 9.57 -11.99 12.61
CA GLU A 529 8.44 -12.43 11.80
C GLU A 529 8.50 -13.95 11.70
N ALA A 530 7.41 -14.64 12.01
CA ALA A 530 7.31 -16.07 11.86
C ALA A 530 5.93 -16.46 11.32
N GLY A 531 5.86 -17.45 10.48
CA GLY A 531 4.61 -17.92 9.93
C GLY A 531 4.69 -19.33 9.37
N PHE A 532 3.52 -19.89 9.11
CA PHE A 532 3.40 -21.17 8.44
C PHE A 532 2.19 -21.19 7.51
N THR A 533 2.30 -22.05 6.50
CA THR A 533 1.17 -22.48 5.67
C THR A 533 1.09 -24.00 5.82
N TRP A 534 -0.06 -24.48 6.29
CA TRP A 534 -0.29 -25.90 6.54
C TRP A 534 -1.53 -26.39 5.82
N ASP A 535 -1.35 -27.28 4.86
CA ASP A 535 -2.43 -28.03 4.21
C ASP A 535 -2.82 -29.21 5.12
N ILE A 536 -3.70 -28.94 6.12
CA ILE A 536 -4.17 -29.93 7.10
C ILE A 536 -4.81 -31.13 6.37
N THR A 537 -5.52 -30.84 5.30
CA THR A 537 -6.03 -31.79 4.32
C THR A 537 -5.93 -31.18 2.93
N PRO A 538 -6.10 -31.94 1.84
CA PRO A 538 -6.15 -31.37 0.47
C PRO A 538 -7.24 -30.30 0.25
N ARG A 539 -8.16 -30.15 1.22
CA ARG A 539 -9.26 -29.20 1.16
C ARG A 539 -9.25 -28.15 2.26
N LEU A 540 -8.37 -28.28 3.24
CA LEU A 540 -8.30 -27.40 4.41
C LEU A 540 -6.88 -26.92 4.59
N GLN A 541 -6.67 -25.63 4.40
CA GLN A 541 -5.40 -24.95 4.59
C GLN A 541 -5.49 -23.98 5.77
N TRP A 542 -4.43 -23.91 6.55
CA TRP A 542 -4.28 -22.96 7.65
C TRP A 542 -3.03 -22.10 7.44
N ASN A 543 -3.22 -20.81 7.32
CA ASN A 543 -2.16 -19.81 7.17
C ASN A 543 -2.04 -19.01 8.47
N ASN A 544 -0.83 -18.87 8.97
CA ASN A 544 -0.55 -18.04 10.16
C ASN A 544 0.70 -17.20 9.93
N ASP A 545 0.61 -15.96 10.41
CA ASP A 545 1.72 -15.04 10.46
C ASP A 545 1.70 -14.26 11.78
N ALA A 546 2.85 -14.15 12.42
CA ALA A 546 3.02 -13.36 13.62
C ALA A 546 4.26 -12.47 13.48
N THR A 547 4.16 -11.26 13.98
CA THR A 547 5.26 -10.29 14.07
C THR A 547 5.40 -9.86 15.53
N TRP A 548 6.59 -10.00 16.08
CA TRP A 548 6.98 -9.45 17.38
C TRP A 548 7.93 -8.29 17.16
N LEU A 549 7.60 -7.13 17.74
CA LEU A 549 8.40 -5.91 17.64
C LEU A 549 8.89 -5.48 19.02
N HIS A 550 10.17 -5.13 19.09
CA HIS A 550 10.76 -4.39 20.17
C HIS A 550 11.32 -3.08 19.62
N THR A 551 10.65 -1.98 19.92
CA THR A 551 11.04 -0.65 19.47
C THR A 551 11.53 0.20 20.64
N ARG A 552 12.52 1.03 20.38
CA ARG A 552 13.07 1.93 21.39
C ARG A 552 13.48 3.27 20.77
N ASP A 553 12.94 4.34 21.27
CA ASP A 553 13.47 5.67 21.10
C ASP A 553 14.77 5.76 21.93
N LYS A 554 15.89 6.07 21.27
CA LYS A 554 17.21 6.11 21.89
C LYS A 554 17.44 7.38 22.72
N THR A 555 16.65 8.42 22.49
CA THR A 555 16.70 9.69 23.21
C THR A 555 15.98 9.58 24.56
N THR A 556 14.76 9.04 24.54
CA THR A 556 13.93 8.91 25.75
C THR A 556 14.05 7.56 26.45
N GLY A 557 14.55 6.54 25.74
CA GLY A 557 14.62 5.15 26.21
C GLY A 557 13.27 4.42 26.21
N GLN A 558 12.19 5.07 25.75
CA GLN A 558 10.84 4.52 25.75
C GLN A 558 10.54 3.71 24.46
N GLN A 559 9.43 2.99 24.45
CA GLN A 559 8.89 2.36 23.25
C GLN A 559 8.40 3.46 22.30
N LEU A 560 8.59 3.27 20.98
CA LEU A 560 7.99 4.15 19.99
C LEU A 560 6.47 4.04 20.01
N ASN A 561 5.79 5.18 19.88
CA ASN A 561 4.33 5.24 19.83
C ASN A 561 3.76 4.56 18.58
N ASP A 562 2.52 4.06 18.70
CA ASP A 562 1.73 3.44 17.64
C ASP A 562 2.43 2.22 16.98
N ARG A 563 3.21 1.46 17.79
CA ARG A 563 3.89 0.22 17.37
C ARG A 563 3.46 -0.91 18.30
N PRO A 564 2.54 -1.78 17.85
CA PRO A 564 2.14 -2.94 18.64
C PRO A 564 3.33 -3.89 18.81
N ARG A 565 3.48 -4.44 20.02
CA ARG A 565 4.54 -5.44 20.29
C ARG A 565 4.29 -6.75 19.54
N VAL A 566 3.03 -7.06 19.28
CA VAL A 566 2.60 -8.27 18.59
C VAL A 566 1.54 -7.91 17.58
N ALA A 567 1.69 -8.39 16.37
CA ALA A 567 0.63 -8.48 15.37
C ALA A 567 0.52 -9.94 14.92
N TRP A 568 -0.69 -10.47 14.85
CA TRP A 568 -0.93 -11.87 14.51
C TRP A 568 -2.11 -12.00 13.54
N ASN A 569 -1.90 -12.74 12.47
CA ASN A 569 -2.89 -13.03 11.46
C ASN A 569 -3.05 -14.54 11.30
N SER A 570 -4.27 -15.01 11.31
CA SER A 570 -4.61 -16.42 11.15
C SER A 570 -5.76 -16.55 10.16
N THR A 571 -5.59 -17.37 9.14
CA THR A 571 -6.61 -17.59 8.12
C THR A 571 -6.79 -19.07 7.86
N LEU A 572 -7.99 -19.58 8.06
CA LEU A 572 -8.39 -20.92 7.72
C LEU A 572 -9.18 -20.88 6.40
N VAL A 573 -8.72 -21.61 5.41
CA VAL A 573 -9.33 -21.71 4.08
C VAL A 573 -9.82 -23.13 3.86
N TRP A 574 -11.12 -23.27 3.61
CA TRP A 574 -11.74 -24.56 3.31
C TRP A 574 -12.31 -24.56 1.90
N GLN A 575 -11.80 -25.45 1.05
CA GLN A 575 -12.22 -25.59 -0.34
C GLN A 575 -12.93 -26.93 -0.55
N VAL A 576 -14.19 -26.87 -0.98
CA VAL A 576 -15.01 -28.04 -1.29
C VAL A 576 -15.59 -27.85 -2.68
N GLN A 577 -15.18 -28.70 -3.61
CA GLN A 577 -15.52 -28.53 -5.05
C GLN A 577 -15.13 -27.13 -5.53
N GLN A 578 -16.08 -26.34 -5.99
CA GLN A 578 -15.90 -24.97 -6.46
C GLN A 578 -16.15 -23.91 -5.37
N TRP A 579 -16.55 -24.33 -4.15
CA TRP A 579 -16.77 -23.44 -3.02
C TRP A 579 -15.48 -23.25 -2.23
N ARG A 580 -15.17 -21.99 -1.93
CA ARG A 580 -14.07 -21.61 -1.06
C ARG A 580 -14.62 -20.80 0.11
N THR A 581 -14.43 -21.30 1.31
CA THR A 581 -14.81 -20.64 2.55
C THR A 581 -13.57 -20.19 3.30
N GLN A 582 -13.59 -19.00 3.86
CA GLN A 582 -12.48 -18.44 4.60
C GLN A 582 -12.96 -17.89 5.94
N LEU A 583 -12.20 -18.17 7.00
CA LEU A 583 -12.32 -17.53 8.31
C LEU A 583 -10.96 -16.94 8.67
N GLY A 584 -10.92 -15.62 8.88
CA GLY A 584 -9.72 -14.88 9.22
C GLY A 584 -9.82 -14.19 10.57
N ALA A 585 -8.73 -14.14 11.31
CA ALA A 585 -8.53 -13.34 12.52
C ALA A 585 -7.29 -12.47 12.35
N GLU A 586 -7.43 -11.19 12.60
CA GLU A 586 -6.35 -10.20 12.61
C GLU A 586 -6.28 -9.58 14.01
N THR A 587 -5.20 -9.86 14.73
CA THR A 587 -4.97 -9.36 16.09
C THR A 587 -3.85 -8.35 16.11
N THR A 588 -4.14 -7.18 16.65
CA THR A 588 -3.16 -6.15 16.98
C THR A 588 -3.02 -6.10 18.50
N GLY A 589 -1.80 -6.31 19.01
CA GLY A 589 -1.50 -6.28 20.44
C GLY A 589 -1.52 -4.85 21.01
N LYS A 590 -1.36 -4.75 22.32
CA LYS A 590 -1.24 -3.48 23.00
C LYS A 590 -0.09 -2.64 22.46
N GLN A 591 -0.29 -1.32 22.45
CA GLN A 591 0.71 -0.35 21.98
C GLN A 591 0.64 0.94 22.81
N GLN A 592 1.71 1.71 22.81
CA GLN A 592 1.71 3.05 23.39
C GLN A 592 1.29 4.06 22.30
N SER A 593 0.59 5.10 22.70
CA SER A 593 0.35 6.30 21.89
C SER A 593 0.76 7.54 22.67
N ALA A 594 0.80 8.69 22.01
CA ALA A 594 1.06 9.96 22.68
C ALA A 594 0.00 10.31 23.75
N SER A 595 -1.21 9.74 23.63
CA SER A 595 -2.35 9.97 24.52
C SER A 595 -2.50 8.91 25.60
N GLY A 596 -1.69 7.83 25.59
CA GLY A 596 -1.74 6.73 26.54
C GLY A 596 -1.67 5.35 25.90
N GLU A 597 -1.87 4.29 26.68
CA GLU A 597 -1.88 2.91 26.18
C GLU A 597 -3.14 2.65 25.34
N LEU A 598 -2.97 2.02 24.18
CA LEU A 598 -4.05 1.49 23.38
C LEU A 598 -4.20 -0.01 23.63
N PRO A 599 -5.41 -0.51 23.91
CA PRO A 599 -5.67 -1.92 24.15
C PRO A 599 -5.44 -2.78 22.89
N ALA A 600 -5.27 -4.08 23.10
CA ALA A 600 -5.26 -5.06 22.03
C ALA A 600 -6.67 -5.29 21.48
N TYR A 601 -6.79 -5.56 20.19
CA TYR A 601 -8.06 -5.90 19.55
C TYR A 601 -7.89 -7.00 18.51
N THR A 602 -8.99 -7.67 18.16
CA THR A 602 -9.03 -8.70 17.12
C THR A 602 -10.22 -8.49 16.20
N LEU A 603 -9.94 -8.40 14.91
CA LEU A 603 -10.96 -8.36 13.86
C LEU A 603 -11.15 -9.76 13.28
N TRP A 604 -12.39 -10.24 13.28
CA TRP A 604 -12.75 -11.50 12.64
C TRP A 604 -13.51 -11.26 11.35
N ASN A 605 -13.13 -11.98 10.29
CA ASN A 605 -13.75 -11.89 8.98
C ASN A 605 -14.10 -13.29 8.47
N ALA A 606 -15.27 -13.44 7.87
CA ALA A 606 -15.67 -14.69 7.24
C ALA A 606 -16.21 -14.43 5.85
N SER A 607 -15.88 -15.30 4.90
CA SER A 607 -16.38 -15.21 3.54
C SER A 607 -16.58 -16.59 2.90
N VAL A 608 -17.46 -16.65 1.91
CA VAL A 608 -17.65 -17.80 1.04
C VAL A 608 -17.73 -17.30 -0.41
N GLY A 609 -17.10 -18.01 -1.31
CA GLY A 609 -17.13 -17.68 -2.74
C GLY A 609 -17.20 -18.92 -3.61
N ARG A 610 -17.60 -18.70 -4.85
CA ARG A 610 -17.63 -19.73 -5.89
C ARG A 610 -17.37 -19.09 -7.25
N ALA A 611 -16.72 -19.84 -8.14
CA ALA A 611 -16.57 -19.52 -9.54
C ALA A 611 -17.42 -20.50 -10.40
N TRP A 612 -18.09 -19.96 -11.41
CA TRP A 612 -18.85 -20.73 -12.41
C TRP A 612 -18.25 -20.49 -13.79
N LYS A 613 -17.99 -21.56 -14.51
CA LYS A 613 -17.67 -21.50 -15.96
C LYS A 613 -19.00 -21.41 -16.72
N LEU A 614 -19.17 -20.37 -17.54
CA LEU A 614 -20.40 -20.10 -18.30
C LEU A 614 -20.32 -20.47 -19.79
N GLY A 615 -19.27 -21.21 -20.16
CA GLY A 615 -18.98 -21.59 -21.53
C GLY A 615 -17.94 -20.69 -22.19
N GLY A 616 -17.08 -21.29 -23.00
CA GLY A 616 -15.85 -20.64 -23.48
C GLY A 616 -14.94 -20.30 -22.32
N GLU A 617 -14.42 -19.07 -22.31
CA GLU A 617 -13.53 -18.57 -21.25
C GLU A 617 -14.26 -17.76 -20.17
N ARG A 618 -15.56 -17.58 -20.33
CA ARG A 618 -16.36 -16.77 -19.41
C ARG A 618 -16.47 -17.43 -18.05
N GLN A 619 -16.18 -16.65 -17.01
CA GLN A 619 -16.29 -17.09 -15.61
C GLN A 619 -17.04 -16.04 -14.78
N LEU A 620 -17.99 -16.48 -13.99
CA LEU A 620 -18.67 -15.67 -13.00
C LEU A 620 -18.13 -16.03 -11.61
N HIS A 621 -17.53 -15.08 -10.93
CA HIS A 621 -17.09 -15.19 -9.55
C HIS A 621 -18.07 -14.47 -8.64
N LEU A 622 -18.64 -15.17 -7.69
CA LEU A 622 -19.45 -14.58 -6.64
C LEU A 622 -18.80 -14.86 -5.30
N SER A 623 -18.72 -13.85 -4.45
CA SER A 623 -18.34 -14.01 -3.06
C SER A 623 -19.20 -13.16 -2.15
N THR A 624 -19.43 -13.64 -0.93
CA THR A 624 -20.16 -12.92 0.10
C THR A 624 -19.51 -13.19 1.45
N GLY A 625 -19.72 -12.29 2.40
CA GLY A 625 -19.14 -12.47 3.72
C GLY A 625 -19.51 -11.37 4.69
N ILE A 626 -18.92 -11.49 5.88
CA ILE A 626 -19.05 -10.51 6.95
C ILE A 626 -17.66 -10.08 7.37
N GLN A 627 -17.41 -8.79 7.34
CA GLN A 627 -16.22 -8.16 7.90
C GLN A 627 -16.51 -7.70 9.33
N ASN A 628 -15.48 -7.76 10.17
CA ASN A 628 -15.55 -7.36 11.58
C ASN A 628 -16.73 -8.03 12.33
N LEU A 629 -16.76 -9.37 12.33
CA LEU A 629 -17.82 -10.17 12.99
C LEU A 629 -18.03 -9.77 14.47
N GLY A 630 -16.97 -9.38 15.17
CA GLY A 630 -16.99 -8.92 16.56
C GLY A 630 -17.59 -7.52 16.74
N ASN A 631 -17.83 -6.78 15.64
CA ASN A 631 -18.23 -5.37 15.67
C ASN A 631 -17.30 -4.50 16.52
N VAL A 632 -15.98 -4.75 16.44
CA VAL A 632 -14.97 -3.99 17.19
C VAL A 632 -14.97 -2.55 16.70
N ARG A 633 -15.06 -1.61 17.61
CA ARG A 633 -15.00 -0.17 17.36
C ARG A 633 -13.85 0.44 18.13
N MET A 634 -12.95 1.13 17.42
CA MET A 634 -11.74 1.69 18.02
C MET A 634 -12.05 2.68 19.15
N GLN A 635 -13.06 3.54 18.97
CA GLN A 635 -13.45 4.54 19.98
C GLN A 635 -14.06 3.90 21.26
N GLU A 636 -14.75 2.77 21.15
CA GLU A 636 -15.28 2.01 22.28
C GLU A 636 -14.17 1.27 23.01
N GLU A 637 -13.15 0.78 22.31
CA GLU A 637 -11.98 0.15 22.92
C GLU A 637 -11.12 1.19 23.67
N SER A 638 -10.90 2.36 23.09
CA SER A 638 -10.23 3.49 23.70
C SER A 638 -10.43 4.78 22.91
N PRO A 639 -10.74 5.92 23.54
CA PRO A 639 -10.81 7.22 22.85
C PRO A 639 -9.44 7.71 22.35
N ASN A 640 -8.36 7.04 22.71
CA ASN A 640 -7.00 7.38 22.31
C ASN A 640 -6.62 6.81 20.92
N PHE A 641 -7.45 5.94 20.31
CA PHE A 641 -7.20 5.49 18.95
C PHE A 641 -7.30 6.65 17.96
N GLY A 642 -6.24 6.84 17.18
CA GLY A 642 -6.16 7.89 16.16
C GLY A 642 -6.74 7.50 14.80
N TRP A 643 -7.41 6.33 14.70
CA TRP A 643 -8.09 5.84 13.50
C TRP A 643 -9.34 5.07 13.86
N ALA A 644 -10.17 4.76 12.85
CA ALA A 644 -11.35 3.95 13.02
C ALA A 644 -11.37 2.75 12.05
N GLU A 645 -12.01 1.69 12.46
CA GLU A 645 -12.38 0.54 11.63
C GLU A 645 -13.88 0.55 11.40
N GLN A 646 -14.30 0.15 10.20
CA GLN A 646 -15.73 -0.07 9.93
C GLN A 646 -16.27 -1.13 10.87
N GLY A 647 -17.42 -0.90 11.45
CA GLY A 647 -18.15 -1.88 12.24
C GLY A 647 -18.52 -3.11 11.41
N ARG A 648 -19.36 -3.98 11.95
CA ARG A 648 -19.79 -5.22 11.27
C ARG A 648 -20.50 -4.92 9.97
N ARG A 649 -19.97 -5.43 8.84
CA ARG A 649 -20.51 -5.24 7.50
C ARG A 649 -20.75 -6.58 6.80
N PHE A 650 -21.90 -6.71 6.15
CA PHE A 650 -22.13 -7.73 5.14
C PHE A 650 -21.68 -7.22 3.77
N PHE A 651 -21.03 -8.05 2.96
CA PHE A 651 -20.64 -7.70 1.60
C PHE A 651 -21.01 -8.78 0.59
N VAL A 652 -21.19 -8.35 -0.66
CA VAL A 652 -21.36 -9.21 -1.83
C VAL A 652 -20.49 -8.67 -2.96
N ASN A 653 -19.71 -9.54 -3.59
CA ASN A 653 -18.94 -9.24 -4.79
C ASN A 653 -19.37 -10.15 -5.93
N ALA A 654 -19.52 -9.58 -7.10
CA ALA A 654 -19.70 -10.27 -8.36
C ALA A 654 -18.66 -9.80 -9.36
N ARG A 655 -17.91 -10.72 -9.99
CA ARG A 655 -17.01 -10.43 -11.11
C ARG A 655 -17.28 -11.37 -12.26
N MET A 656 -17.45 -10.82 -13.43
CA MET A 656 -17.60 -11.54 -14.69
C MET A 656 -16.34 -11.34 -15.53
N ASP A 657 -15.67 -12.43 -15.84
CA ASP A 657 -14.52 -12.46 -16.75
C ASP A 657 -14.96 -12.99 -18.12
N PHE A 658 -14.39 -12.43 -19.21
CA PHE A 658 -14.74 -12.71 -20.60
C PHE A 658 -13.51 -13.13 -21.40
#